data_5dced8e5d1f7f1f0a0b3ff7b31e0b06b
#
_entry.id   5dced8e5d1f7f1f0a0b3ff7b31e0b06b
#
_cell.length_a   1.000
_cell.length_b   1.000
_cell.length_c   1.000
_cell.angle_alpha   90.00
_cell.angle_beta   90.00
_cell.angle_gamma   90.00
#
_symmetry.space_group_name_H-M   'P 1'
#
loop_
_entity.id
_entity.type
_entity.pdbx_description
1 polymer ?
#
loop_
_entity_poly.entity_id
_entity_poly.type
_entity_poly.pdbx_seq_one_letter_code
_entity_poly.pdbx_strand_id
1 'polypeptide(L)'
;MKAPINKSIFIRYYYQIDSFIGKTMTTTKKPRSSSKKKVIKKKKVVSKKTVTKASPKKKVINKKITTTSAAKTSIQKKTNVKDKFNPFFNRDISWLDFNARVLNEAVDKRTPLLERLRFMSIWRSNNDEFYMKRIGALHRANNSTDIRSFVNTYKSQKLLVDMREKVEQQQILLNNTFLKEIVPNLKKENIKLTTWKELSQSDRNILLDYFKQNVFPILTPLAVDSGHPFPFISNLSKSIGVKLRKPGEQTQHFARLKVPTELPQWIRLDARGSYQFRFINIEELIINNISILFSGMHIESSCLFRVTRNASINEEGDDAEDKLEWVEEGLKERKFAPVVRLEIMKGCDNWIRQFLMEELEISDDDIYIIESFPSYTNFSEIIDINRKRLKYKTFTPRIPPIFNNKAERDYGLFSMIRKKDTIVHFPYESFTHTVEAFVKTAATDPKVLGIKIILYRTDTDGRLIDALIKAAENKKQVAVIIELKARFDEERNIQWAEKLEEAGIHVSYGLMDLKTHAKMVMIVRKDKDKVRTYANIGTGNYNSQTSRLYTDYSLFTANPNICHEVMEVFNYLTGRSVKEDYSDILVAPYTMFKTFMKHIIQETENALKGIPSRIIAKMNQLEEPEIIKALYRASQAGVKISLIIRGFCCLRPGILGLSENIEVYSIVGRLLEHNRIFYFQNGQKSEKEGAFYIGSADWMSRNLFNRVEVITPIEQKNIKQEVWNYLKLCQSDNRHLWELQSDGTYIQRNSKSDKEINSQEIMIKGI
;
A
#
# COMPACT_ATOMS: atom_id res chain seq x y z
N MET A 1 25.98 17.68 21.81
CA MET A 1 25.20 18.22 20.72
C MET A 1 24.24 17.13 20.23
N LYS A 2 22.96 17.25 20.54
CA LYS A 2 21.93 16.29 20.17
C LYS A 2 21.25 16.75 18.90
N ALA A 3 21.41 16.00 17.80
CA ALA A 3 20.67 16.23 16.58
C ALA A 3 19.19 15.82 16.77
N PRO A 4 18.22 16.57 16.24
CA PRO A 4 16.80 16.22 16.36
C PRO A 4 16.47 15.03 15.48
N ILE A 5 15.86 14.00 16.08
CA ILE A 5 15.35 12.83 15.39
C ILE A 5 14.07 13.24 14.65
N ASN A 6 14.08 13.11 13.36
CA ASN A 6 13.02 13.52 12.44
C ASN A 6 11.76 12.68 12.64
N LYS A 7 10.63 13.31 12.95
CA LYS A 7 9.37 12.70 13.43
C LYS A 7 8.52 11.95 12.40
N SER A 8 8.94 11.86 11.14
CA SER A 8 8.06 11.41 10.04
C SER A 8 8.13 9.92 9.69
N ILE A 9 8.83 9.07 10.46
CA ILE A 9 9.26 7.74 10.02
C ILE A 9 8.20 6.63 10.19
N PHE A 10 7.11 6.82 10.93
CA PHE A 10 6.36 5.69 11.48
C PHE A 10 5.00 5.32 10.86
N ILE A 11 4.51 6.04 9.85
CA ILE A 11 3.15 5.78 9.30
C ILE A 11 3.13 4.78 8.12
N ARG A 12 4.26 4.24 7.72
CA ARG A 12 4.43 3.46 6.47
C ARG A 12 4.47 1.94 6.62
N TYR A 13 3.78 1.38 7.61
CA TYR A 13 4.02 -0.04 7.93
C TYR A 13 3.41 -1.03 6.92
N TYR A 14 2.28 -0.70 6.30
CA TYR A 14 1.64 -1.57 5.32
C TYR A 14 1.29 -0.91 3.99
N TYR A 15 1.04 0.41 3.97
CA TYR A 15 0.92 1.23 2.76
C TYR A 15 1.08 2.69 3.16
N GLN A 16 1.96 3.40 2.50
CA GLN A 16 2.25 4.81 2.80
C GLN A 16 1.18 5.74 2.26
N ILE A 17 0.77 6.69 3.10
CA ILE A 17 0.12 7.92 2.67
C ILE A 17 0.94 9.04 3.27
N ASP A 18 1.65 9.80 2.42
CA ASP A 18 2.30 11.04 2.85
C ASP A 18 1.31 12.19 2.76
N SER A 19 1.16 12.90 3.86
CA SER A 19 0.48 14.17 3.91
C SER A 19 1.47 15.31 3.63
N PHE A 20 1.04 16.21 2.83
CA PHE A 20 1.61 17.51 2.51
C PHE A 20 2.41 18.18 3.61
N ILE A 21 3.61 18.62 3.28
CA ILE A 21 4.30 19.69 4.02
C ILE A 21 4.34 20.92 3.11
N GLY A 22 3.64 21.96 3.53
CA GLY A 22 3.65 23.26 2.87
C GLY A 22 5.02 23.93 2.93
N LYS A 23 5.47 24.42 1.81
CA LYS A 23 6.66 25.27 1.70
C LYS A 23 6.32 26.72 1.92
N THR A 24 7.00 27.35 2.83
CA THR A 24 7.12 28.81 2.99
C THR A 24 7.81 29.42 1.77
N MET A 25 7.11 30.34 1.12
CA MET A 25 7.67 31.20 0.09
C MET A 25 8.58 32.27 0.69
N THR A 26 9.82 32.35 0.23
CA THR A 26 10.62 33.57 0.33
C THR A 26 10.73 34.21 -1.04
N THR A 27 10.30 35.47 -1.08
CA THR A 27 10.27 36.34 -2.25
C THR A 27 11.67 36.83 -2.61
N THR A 28 12.08 36.73 -3.87
CA THR A 28 13.05 37.66 -4.47
C THR A 28 12.68 38.02 -5.91
N LYS A 29 13.00 39.28 -6.22
CA LYS A 29 12.52 40.10 -7.35
C LYS A 29 13.05 39.67 -8.72
N LYS A 30 12.21 40.02 -9.72
CA LYS A 30 12.42 40.02 -11.18
C LYS A 30 13.69 40.79 -11.63
N PRO A 31 14.16 40.60 -12.91
CA PRO A 31 13.72 41.53 -13.95
C PRO A 31 13.27 40.94 -15.29
N ARG A 32 12.61 41.81 -16.02
CA ARG A 32 11.94 41.68 -17.32
C ARG A 32 12.89 41.44 -18.49
N SER A 33 12.46 40.72 -19.53
CA SER A 33 12.63 41.18 -20.92
C SER A 33 11.56 40.55 -21.84
N SER A 34 11.20 41.34 -22.82
CA SER A 34 10.11 41.28 -23.78
C SER A 34 10.41 40.41 -25.00
N SER A 35 9.40 39.75 -25.60
CA SER A 35 9.08 39.94 -27.00
C SER A 35 7.93 39.07 -27.56
N LYS A 36 6.98 39.80 -28.11
CA LYS A 36 6.20 39.63 -29.37
C LYS A 36 5.29 38.42 -29.58
N LYS A 37 4.01 38.86 -29.61
CA LYS A 37 2.82 38.21 -30.19
C LYS A 37 2.99 37.70 -31.62
N LYS A 38 2.34 36.59 -31.95
CA LYS A 38 1.66 36.37 -33.23
C LYS A 38 0.28 35.78 -33.02
N VAL A 39 -0.70 36.51 -33.49
CA VAL A 39 -2.12 36.19 -33.57
C VAL A 39 -2.36 35.44 -34.88
N ILE A 40 -3.05 34.31 -34.84
CA ILE A 40 -3.71 33.76 -36.04
C ILE A 40 -5.15 33.43 -35.70
N LYS A 41 -6.03 34.15 -36.40
CA LYS A 41 -7.49 33.94 -36.48
C LYS A 41 -7.79 32.69 -37.29
N LYS A 42 -8.73 31.86 -36.86
CA LYS A 42 -9.51 31.03 -37.79
C LYS A 42 -10.99 30.94 -37.41
N LYS A 43 -11.73 31.25 -38.38
CA LYS A 43 -13.11 31.30 -38.78
C LYS A 43 -14.04 30.21 -38.20
N LYS A 44 -15.22 30.71 -37.80
CA LYS A 44 -16.48 29.96 -37.64
C LYS A 44 -16.99 29.47 -39.00
N VAL A 45 -17.53 28.25 -39.00
CA VAL A 45 -18.52 27.82 -39.99
C VAL A 45 -19.75 27.30 -39.22
N VAL A 46 -20.87 27.92 -39.50
CA VAL A 46 -22.21 27.61 -39.03
C VAL A 46 -22.89 26.77 -40.11
N SER A 47 -23.52 25.67 -39.75
CA SER A 47 -24.62 25.15 -40.55
C SER A 47 -25.78 24.68 -39.67
N LYS A 48 -26.91 25.32 -39.86
CA LYS A 48 -28.24 24.96 -39.36
C LYS A 48 -28.79 23.78 -40.16
N LYS A 49 -29.53 22.87 -39.49
CA LYS A 49 -30.74 22.23 -40.06
C LYS A 49 -31.68 21.77 -38.94
N THR A 50 -32.75 22.27 -38.92
CA THR A 50 -34.19 22.21 -38.71
C THR A 50 -34.78 20.87 -38.37
N VAL A 51 -35.39 20.81 -37.20
CA VAL A 51 -36.72 20.36 -36.70
C VAL A 51 -37.57 19.46 -37.61
N THR A 52 -38.05 18.32 -37.02
CA THR A 52 -39.47 17.96 -37.08
C THR A 52 -39.90 17.11 -35.88
N LYS A 53 -41.05 17.49 -35.30
CA LYS A 53 -41.83 16.86 -34.25
C LYS A 53 -42.65 15.68 -34.80
N ALA A 54 -42.85 14.63 -34.03
CA ALA A 54 -44.08 13.87 -34.03
C ALA A 54 -44.23 13.04 -32.73
N SER A 55 -45.27 13.34 -31.96
CA SER A 55 -45.85 12.44 -30.96
C SER A 55 -46.89 11.54 -31.63
N PRO A 56 -47.18 10.37 -31.12
CA PRO A 56 -48.58 10.11 -30.78
C PRO A 56 -48.87 9.30 -29.50
N LYS A 57 -49.87 9.80 -28.78
CA LYS A 57 -51.08 9.19 -28.23
C LYS A 57 -51.04 7.88 -27.43
N LYS A 58 -51.49 8.03 -26.17
CA LYS A 58 -52.00 7.06 -25.21
C LYS A 58 -53.11 6.14 -25.79
N LYS A 59 -53.13 4.87 -25.34
CA LYS A 59 -54.34 4.09 -25.20
C LYS A 59 -54.39 3.41 -23.83
N VAL A 60 -55.37 3.79 -23.06
CA VAL A 60 -55.83 3.18 -21.81
C VAL A 60 -56.76 2.01 -22.17
N ILE A 61 -56.59 0.85 -21.55
CA ILE A 61 -57.62 -0.16 -21.45
C ILE A 61 -57.66 -0.68 -20.00
N ASN A 62 -58.76 -0.30 -19.31
CA ASN A 62 -59.25 -0.91 -18.09
C ASN A 62 -59.87 -2.28 -18.39
N LYS A 63 -59.61 -3.28 -17.58
CA LYS A 63 -60.62 -4.34 -17.34
C LYS A 63 -60.52 -4.91 -15.92
N LYS A 64 -61.72 -5.06 -15.39
CA LYS A 64 -62.22 -5.31 -14.05
C LYS A 64 -61.76 -6.61 -13.37
N ILE A 65 -61.80 -6.49 -12.06
CA ILE A 65 -61.76 -7.46 -10.97
C ILE A 65 -62.86 -8.50 -11.10
N THR A 66 -62.56 -9.77 -10.83
CA THR A 66 -63.48 -10.71 -10.23
C THR A 66 -62.73 -11.64 -9.25
N THR A 67 -63.17 -11.62 -8.04
CA THR A 67 -62.83 -12.49 -6.91
C THR A 67 -63.46 -13.87 -7.06
N THR A 68 -62.69 -14.94 -6.82
CA THR A 68 -63.23 -16.18 -6.24
C THR A 68 -62.15 -16.91 -5.45
N SER A 69 -62.60 -17.47 -4.34
CA SER A 69 -61.87 -18.07 -3.23
C SER A 69 -61.45 -19.51 -3.46
N ALA A 70 -60.49 -19.91 -2.66
CA ALA A 70 -60.16 -21.22 -2.11
C ALA A 70 -59.56 -22.31 -3.00
N ALA A 71 -58.32 -22.65 -2.69
CA ALA A 71 -57.93 -24.00 -2.24
C ALA A 71 -56.42 -24.05 -1.95
N LYS A 72 -56.09 -24.47 -0.74
CA LYS A 72 -54.70 -24.79 -0.31
C LYS A 72 -54.19 -25.97 -1.13
N THR A 73 -53.06 -25.79 -1.82
CA THR A 73 -52.21 -26.91 -2.20
C THR A 73 -50.76 -26.41 -2.13
N SER A 74 -50.02 -26.97 -1.20
CA SER A 74 -48.59 -26.76 -0.96
C SER A 74 -47.79 -27.27 -2.17
N ILE A 75 -47.31 -26.38 -3.00
CA ILE A 75 -46.26 -26.68 -3.98
C ILE A 75 -44.93 -26.21 -3.39
N GLN A 76 -44.19 -27.15 -2.82
CA GLN A 76 -42.77 -26.99 -2.59
C GLN A 76 -42.09 -26.67 -3.94
N LYS A 77 -41.80 -25.42 -4.18
CA LYS A 77 -40.82 -25.03 -5.23
C LYS A 77 -39.47 -25.56 -4.78
N LYS A 78 -39.05 -26.70 -5.30
CA LYS A 78 -37.66 -27.12 -5.36
C LYS A 78 -36.89 -26.05 -6.13
N THR A 79 -36.24 -25.13 -5.42
CA THR A 79 -35.19 -24.28 -5.96
C THR A 79 -33.98 -25.14 -6.21
N ASN A 80 -33.90 -25.77 -7.37
CA ASN A 80 -32.70 -26.39 -7.90
C ASN A 80 -31.77 -25.25 -8.46
N VAL A 81 -31.25 -24.43 -7.60
CA VAL A 81 -30.00 -23.73 -7.88
C VAL A 81 -28.90 -24.64 -7.34
N LYS A 82 -28.37 -25.52 -8.16
CA LYS A 82 -27.03 -26.09 -7.94
C LYS A 82 -26.09 -24.92 -7.92
N ASP A 83 -25.74 -24.41 -6.75
CA ASP A 83 -24.60 -23.50 -6.59
C ASP A 83 -23.40 -24.24 -7.16
N LYS A 84 -22.96 -23.82 -8.35
CA LYS A 84 -21.74 -24.37 -8.96
C LYS A 84 -20.61 -24.00 -8.03
N PHE A 85 -19.95 -25.01 -7.44
CA PHE A 85 -18.76 -24.82 -6.61
C PHE A 85 -17.77 -23.89 -7.33
N ASN A 86 -17.42 -22.77 -6.69
CA ASN A 86 -16.40 -21.85 -7.20
C ASN A 86 -15.05 -22.24 -6.60
N PRO A 87 -14.07 -22.65 -7.42
CA PRO A 87 -12.74 -23.01 -6.93
C PRO A 87 -11.88 -21.82 -6.51
N PHE A 88 -12.38 -20.58 -6.64
CA PHE A 88 -11.63 -19.38 -6.29
C PHE A 88 -12.33 -18.60 -5.18
N PHE A 89 -11.54 -17.99 -4.30
CA PHE A 89 -12.01 -16.93 -3.42
C PHE A 89 -12.07 -15.59 -4.15
N ASN A 90 -13.01 -14.73 -3.74
CA ASN A 90 -13.03 -13.36 -4.20
C ASN A 90 -11.83 -12.59 -3.62
N ARG A 91 -11.07 -11.89 -4.49
CA ARG A 91 -9.84 -11.17 -4.11
C ARG A 91 -10.06 -10.03 -3.12
N ASP A 92 -11.18 -9.31 -3.25
CA ASP A 92 -11.45 -8.12 -2.44
C ASP A 92 -11.92 -8.51 -1.04
N ILE A 93 -12.74 -9.55 -0.94
CA ILE A 93 -13.12 -10.17 0.34
C ILE A 93 -11.87 -10.74 1.04
N SER A 94 -11.03 -11.50 0.33
CA SER A 94 -9.78 -12.04 0.87
C SER A 94 -8.79 -10.92 1.30
N TRP A 95 -8.82 -9.77 0.63
CA TRP A 95 -8.03 -8.61 1.04
C TRP A 95 -8.54 -8.01 2.36
N LEU A 96 -9.85 -7.94 2.56
CA LEU A 96 -10.44 -7.51 3.83
C LEU A 96 -10.09 -8.48 4.97
N ASP A 97 -10.02 -9.78 4.68
CA ASP A 97 -9.55 -10.78 5.65
C ASP A 97 -8.05 -10.60 5.98
N PHE A 98 -7.23 -10.16 5.02
CA PHE A 98 -5.86 -9.73 5.32
C PHE A 98 -5.85 -8.53 6.28
N ASN A 99 -6.66 -7.50 6.02
CA ASN A 99 -6.72 -6.34 6.91
C ASN A 99 -7.27 -6.69 8.31
N ALA A 100 -8.15 -7.69 8.41
CA ALA A 100 -8.58 -8.25 9.69
C ALA A 100 -7.42 -8.87 10.48
N ARG A 101 -6.49 -9.59 9.80
CA ARG A 101 -5.27 -10.12 10.45
C ARG A 101 -4.33 -9.01 10.92
N VAL A 102 -4.25 -7.90 10.19
CA VAL A 102 -3.53 -6.69 10.66
C VAL A 102 -4.17 -6.11 11.91
N LEU A 103 -5.52 -6.01 11.95
CA LEU A 103 -6.25 -5.55 13.13
C LEU A 103 -6.02 -6.47 14.33
N ASN A 104 -5.88 -7.78 14.09
CA ASN A 104 -5.62 -8.73 15.18
C ASN A 104 -4.33 -8.44 15.96
N GLU A 105 -3.31 -7.85 15.35
CA GLU A 105 -2.11 -7.40 16.06
C GLU A 105 -2.44 -6.29 17.07
N ALA A 106 -3.49 -5.49 16.82
CA ALA A 106 -3.99 -4.52 17.80
C ALA A 106 -4.83 -5.18 18.91
N VAL A 107 -5.49 -6.31 18.62
CA VAL A 107 -6.30 -7.09 19.58
C VAL A 107 -5.41 -7.96 20.47
N ASP A 108 -4.35 -8.53 19.93
CA ASP A 108 -3.48 -9.47 20.64
C ASP A 108 -2.74 -8.80 21.82
N LYS A 109 -2.98 -9.29 23.02
CA LYS A 109 -2.37 -8.77 24.26
C LYS A 109 -0.87 -9.02 24.37
N ARG A 110 -0.31 -9.95 23.58
CA ARG A 110 1.13 -10.21 23.50
C ARG A 110 1.87 -9.10 22.74
N THR A 111 1.17 -8.34 21.90
CA THR A 111 1.71 -7.17 21.21
C THR A 111 1.85 -6.00 22.19
N PRO A 112 3.02 -5.31 22.27
CA PRO A 112 3.22 -4.19 23.18
C PRO A 112 2.19 -3.09 23.01
N LEU A 113 1.76 -2.44 24.09
CA LEU A 113 0.59 -1.55 24.12
C LEU A 113 0.64 -0.40 23.10
N LEU A 114 1.79 0.26 22.94
CA LEU A 114 1.91 1.36 21.96
C LEU A 114 2.00 0.84 20.53
N GLU A 115 2.45 -0.38 20.32
CA GLU A 115 2.41 -1.03 19.00
C GLU A 115 0.97 -1.43 18.63
N ARG A 116 0.14 -1.83 19.60
CA ARG A 116 -1.29 -2.07 19.37
C ARG A 116 -1.97 -0.82 18.79
N LEU A 117 -1.66 0.38 19.32
CA LEU A 117 -2.13 1.66 18.74
C LEU A 117 -1.62 1.85 17.31
N ARG A 118 -0.35 1.51 17.05
CA ARG A 118 0.23 1.59 15.71
C ARG A 118 -0.50 0.69 14.72
N PHE A 119 -0.82 -0.56 15.10
CA PHE A 119 -1.59 -1.46 14.24
C PHE A 119 -3.02 -0.98 13.98
N MET A 120 -3.65 -0.26 14.90
CA MET A 120 -4.94 0.42 14.63
C MET A 120 -4.79 1.48 13.53
N SER A 121 -3.74 2.30 13.57
CA SER A 121 -3.45 3.29 12.52
C SER A 121 -3.15 2.61 11.17
N ILE A 122 -2.41 1.50 11.17
CA ILE A 122 -2.10 0.72 9.97
C ILE A 122 -3.37 0.14 9.36
N TRP A 123 -4.22 -0.50 10.19
CA TRP A 123 -5.51 -1.03 9.72
C TRP A 123 -6.35 0.06 9.07
N ARG A 124 -6.39 1.23 9.70
CA ARG A 124 -7.14 2.39 9.19
C ARG A 124 -6.60 2.88 7.86
N SER A 125 -5.30 3.07 7.75
CA SER A 125 -4.63 3.49 6.52
C SER A 125 -4.85 2.49 5.37
N ASN A 126 -4.76 1.20 5.66
CA ASN A 126 -5.05 0.15 4.70
C ASN A 126 -6.50 0.21 4.20
N ASN A 127 -7.44 0.45 5.13
CA ASN A 127 -8.85 0.57 4.79
C ASN A 127 -9.12 1.81 3.90
N ASP A 128 -8.51 2.95 4.22
CA ASP A 128 -8.59 4.15 3.39
C ASP A 128 -8.09 3.88 1.96
N GLU A 129 -6.95 3.21 1.82
CA GLU A 129 -6.41 2.84 0.52
C GLU A 129 -7.33 1.87 -0.25
N PHE A 130 -7.97 0.94 0.46
CA PHE A 130 -8.95 0.02 -0.14
C PHE A 130 -10.13 0.78 -0.75
N TYR A 131 -10.72 1.73 -0.02
CA TYR A 131 -11.79 2.58 -0.53
C TYR A 131 -11.35 3.40 -1.73
N MET A 132 -10.21 4.08 -1.63
CA MET A 132 -9.67 4.89 -2.72
C MET A 132 -9.44 4.11 -4.02
N LYS A 133 -9.05 2.83 -3.92
CA LYS A 133 -8.63 2.04 -5.09
C LYS A 133 -9.69 1.07 -5.59
N ARG A 134 -10.38 0.37 -4.66
CA ARG A 134 -11.24 -0.77 -5.02
C ARG A 134 -12.71 -0.38 -5.11
N ILE A 135 -13.24 0.31 -4.13
CA ILE A 135 -14.64 0.73 -4.13
C ILE A 135 -14.90 1.66 -5.32
N GLY A 136 -14.05 2.66 -5.54
CA GLY A 136 -14.17 3.55 -6.69
C GLY A 136 -14.10 2.84 -8.05
N ALA A 137 -13.29 1.78 -8.17
CA ALA A 137 -13.26 0.96 -9.39
C ALA A 137 -14.53 0.14 -9.59
N LEU A 138 -15.13 -0.39 -8.49
CA LEU A 138 -16.37 -1.16 -8.55
C LEU A 138 -17.58 -0.28 -8.88
N HIS A 139 -17.65 0.95 -8.37
CA HIS A 139 -18.69 1.92 -8.73
C HIS A 139 -18.65 2.24 -10.24
N ARG A 140 -17.46 2.42 -10.82
CA ARG A 140 -17.30 2.61 -12.27
C ARG A 140 -17.71 1.37 -13.08
N ALA A 141 -17.32 0.18 -12.63
CA ALA A 141 -17.64 -1.08 -13.31
C ALA A 141 -19.13 -1.38 -13.33
N ASN A 142 -19.90 -0.91 -12.33
CA ASN A 142 -21.36 -1.01 -12.34
C ASN A 142 -22.03 -0.17 -13.46
N ASN A 143 -21.33 0.88 -13.91
CA ASN A 143 -21.82 1.78 -14.96
C ASN A 143 -21.31 1.43 -16.36
N SER A 144 -20.42 0.42 -16.48
CA SER A 144 -19.84 -0.03 -17.76
C SER A 144 -20.17 -1.52 -18.01
N THR A 145 -20.41 -1.86 -19.28
CA THR A 145 -20.74 -3.23 -19.74
C THR A 145 -19.51 -4.16 -19.81
N ASP A 146 -18.32 -3.67 -19.49
CA ASP A 146 -17.06 -4.41 -19.68
C ASP A 146 -16.53 -4.97 -18.35
N ILE A 147 -17.16 -6.07 -17.89
CA ILE A 147 -16.72 -6.82 -16.70
C ILE A 147 -15.79 -7.96 -17.12
N ARG A 148 -14.53 -7.66 -17.39
CA ARG A 148 -13.48 -8.67 -17.61
C ARG A 148 -12.66 -8.94 -16.36
N SER A 149 -13.24 -9.43 -15.27
CA SER A 149 -12.45 -10.09 -14.24
C SER A 149 -13.02 -11.47 -13.95
N PHE A 150 -12.29 -12.48 -14.34
CA PHE A 150 -12.61 -13.92 -14.24
C PHE A 150 -12.87 -14.40 -12.80
N VAL A 151 -12.46 -13.63 -11.81
CA VAL A 151 -12.60 -13.97 -10.37
C VAL A 151 -13.86 -13.35 -9.74
N ASN A 152 -14.58 -12.47 -10.42
CA ASN A 152 -15.78 -11.83 -9.89
C ASN A 152 -17.04 -12.63 -10.25
N THR A 153 -17.32 -13.69 -9.51
CA THR A 153 -18.57 -14.46 -9.61
C THR A 153 -19.76 -13.80 -8.90
N TYR A 154 -19.53 -12.70 -8.17
CA TYR A 154 -20.57 -11.94 -7.50
C TYR A 154 -21.14 -10.86 -8.42
N LYS A 155 -22.45 -10.64 -8.39
CA LYS A 155 -23.01 -9.39 -8.89
C LYS A 155 -22.40 -8.25 -8.08
N SER A 156 -21.95 -7.20 -8.74
CA SER A 156 -21.19 -6.10 -8.13
C SER A 156 -21.89 -5.49 -6.88
N GLN A 157 -23.21 -5.37 -6.91
CA GLN A 157 -23.98 -4.88 -5.75
C GLN A 157 -23.86 -5.78 -4.52
N LYS A 158 -24.00 -7.11 -4.68
CA LYS A 158 -23.85 -8.03 -3.55
C LYS A 158 -22.45 -7.97 -2.98
N LEU A 159 -21.43 -7.87 -3.82
CA LEU A 159 -20.05 -7.74 -3.38
C LEU A 159 -19.81 -6.46 -2.54
N LEU A 160 -20.40 -5.33 -2.94
CA LEU A 160 -20.32 -4.08 -2.17
C LEU A 160 -20.95 -4.24 -0.78
N VAL A 161 -22.12 -4.90 -0.69
CA VAL A 161 -22.77 -5.19 0.60
C VAL A 161 -21.90 -6.10 1.47
N ASP A 162 -21.40 -7.22 0.94
CA ASP A 162 -20.55 -8.17 1.67
C ASP A 162 -19.27 -7.50 2.17
N MET A 163 -18.66 -6.60 1.36
CA MET A 163 -17.47 -5.83 1.76
C MET A 163 -17.79 -4.81 2.85
N ARG A 164 -18.94 -4.11 2.74
CA ARG A 164 -19.37 -3.15 3.76
C ARG A 164 -19.57 -3.83 5.10
N GLU A 165 -20.30 -4.94 5.14
CA GLU A 165 -20.52 -5.72 6.37
C GLU A 165 -19.20 -6.13 7.04
N LYS A 166 -18.23 -6.63 6.27
CA LYS A 166 -16.90 -6.98 6.80
C LYS A 166 -16.16 -5.78 7.37
N VAL A 167 -16.19 -4.63 6.71
CA VAL A 167 -15.54 -3.41 7.20
C VAL A 167 -16.21 -2.92 8.49
N GLU A 168 -17.52 -2.92 8.55
CA GLU A 168 -18.29 -2.51 9.75
C GLU A 168 -17.99 -3.44 10.94
N GLN A 169 -17.94 -4.75 10.74
CA GLN A 169 -17.54 -5.73 11.77
C GLN A 169 -16.13 -5.44 12.31
N GLN A 170 -15.18 -5.18 11.42
CA GLN A 170 -13.80 -4.83 11.82
C GLN A 170 -13.76 -3.49 12.55
N GLN A 171 -14.56 -2.51 12.14
CA GLN A 171 -14.66 -1.21 12.79
C GLN A 171 -15.23 -1.33 14.22
N ILE A 172 -16.24 -2.17 14.41
CA ILE A 172 -16.81 -2.47 15.74
C ILE A 172 -15.75 -3.13 16.63
N LEU A 173 -14.99 -4.10 16.10
CA LEU A 173 -13.90 -4.75 16.83
C LEU A 173 -12.82 -3.74 17.24
N LEU A 174 -12.41 -2.87 16.31
CA LEU A 174 -11.42 -1.82 16.56
C LEU A 174 -11.90 -0.87 17.68
N ASN A 175 -13.14 -0.38 17.60
CA ASN A 175 -13.73 0.52 18.58
C ASN A 175 -13.79 -0.14 19.98
N ASN A 176 -14.26 -1.38 20.05
CA ASN A 176 -14.32 -2.13 21.30
C ASN A 176 -12.92 -2.33 21.90
N THR A 177 -11.94 -2.71 21.08
CA THR A 177 -10.55 -2.90 21.53
C THR A 177 -9.96 -1.58 22.04
N PHE A 178 -10.18 -0.49 21.33
CA PHE A 178 -9.69 0.83 21.75
C PHE A 178 -10.28 1.26 23.09
N LEU A 179 -11.60 1.28 23.17
CA LEU A 179 -12.31 1.83 24.33
C LEU A 179 -12.22 0.92 25.58
N LYS A 180 -12.36 -0.41 25.39
CA LYS A 180 -12.45 -1.36 26.51
C LYS A 180 -11.11 -1.94 26.95
N GLU A 181 -10.08 -1.89 26.08
CA GLU A 181 -8.77 -2.46 26.41
C GLU A 181 -7.65 -1.42 26.37
N ILE A 182 -7.44 -0.75 25.22
CA ILE A 182 -6.29 0.15 25.04
C ILE A 182 -6.36 1.34 26.00
N VAL A 183 -7.47 2.08 26.03
CA VAL A 183 -7.61 3.25 26.91
C VAL A 183 -7.44 2.91 28.38
N PRO A 184 -8.06 1.84 28.92
CA PRO A 184 -7.83 1.44 30.32
C PRO A 184 -6.38 1.03 30.59
N ASN A 185 -5.71 0.34 29.67
CA ASN A 185 -4.32 -0.05 29.85
C ASN A 185 -3.35 1.14 29.74
N LEU A 186 -3.62 2.12 28.88
CA LEU A 186 -2.87 3.40 28.88
C LEU A 186 -2.98 4.11 30.23
N LYS A 187 -4.19 4.16 30.84
CA LYS A 187 -4.37 4.74 32.17
C LYS A 187 -3.51 4.04 33.22
N LYS A 188 -3.43 2.69 33.21
CA LYS A 188 -2.55 1.94 34.12
C LYS A 188 -1.06 2.27 33.93
N GLU A 189 -0.69 2.70 32.73
CA GLU A 189 0.67 3.11 32.38
C GLU A 189 0.93 4.61 32.61
N ASN A 190 0.04 5.31 33.34
CA ASN A 190 0.07 6.73 33.60
C ASN A 190 0.00 7.61 32.32
N ILE A 191 -0.68 7.11 31.29
CA ILE A 191 -0.98 7.79 30.04
C ILE A 191 -2.49 8.01 29.98
N LYS A 192 -2.96 9.26 30.02
CA LYS A 192 -4.38 9.60 30.00
C LYS A 192 -4.77 10.27 28.68
N LEU A 193 -5.72 9.68 27.96
CA LEU A 193 -6.46 10.36 26.90
C LEU A 193 -7.66 11.03 27.59
N THR A 194 -7.69 12.35 27.57
CA THR A 194 -8.63 13.17 28.31
C THR A 194 -9.66 13.77 27.36
N THR A 195 -10.92 13.80 27.78
CA THR A 195 -11.99 14.51 27.07
C THR A 195 -12.13 15.93 27.62
N TRP A 196 -12.73 16.84 26.84
CA TRP A 196 -12.98 18.24 27.30
C TRP A 196 -13.76 18.31 28.60
N LYS A 197 -14.72 17.39 28.79
CA LYS A 197 -15.55 17.32 30.02
C LYS A 197 -14.74 16.97 31.25
N GLU A 198 -13.68 16.20 31.13
CA GLU A 198 -12.80 15.75 32.21
C GLU A 198 -11.72 16.80 32.61
N LEU A 199 -11.59 17.87 31.82
CA LEU A 199 -10.59 18.91 32.07
C LEU A 199 -10.97 19.79 33.24
N SER A 200 -9.96 20.18 34.02
CA SER A 200 -10.10 21.26 35.02
C SER A 200 -10.25 22.63 34.34
N GLN A 201 -10.75 23.64 35.07
CA GLN A 201 -10.84 25.00 34.56
C GLN A 201 -9.44 25.54 34.15
N SER A 202 -8.41 25.23 34.93
CA SER A 202 -7.03 25.61 34.61
C SER A 202 -6.56 24.99 33.28
N ASP A 203 -6.81 23.68 33.07
CA ASP A 203 -6.47 23.02 31.79
C ASP A 203 -7.23 23.64 30.60
N ARG A 204 -8.51 23.96 30.80
CA ARG A 204 -9.34 24.62 29.76
C ARG A 204 -8.81 26.01 29.40
N ASN A 205 -8.37 26.79 30.40
CA ASN A 205 -7.78 28.11 30.15
C ASN A 205 -6.48 27.99 29.32
N ILE A 206 -5.58 27.08 29.71
CA ILE A 206 -4.35 26.81 28.95
C ILE A 206 -4.66 26.39 27.49
N LEU A 207 -5.64 25.51 27.33
CA LEU A 207 -6.06 25.06 26.01
C LEU A 207 -6.76 26.14 25.20
N LEU A 208 -7.50 27.04 25.84
CA LEU A 208 -8.10 28.19 25.18
C LEU A 208 -7.03 29.16 24.66
N ASP A 209 -6.00 29.41 25.47
CA ASP A 209 -4.86 30.22 25.03
C ASP A 209 -4.10 29.55 23.90
N TYR A 210 -3.85 28.23 23.98
CA TYR A 210 -3.27 27.45 22.91
C TYR A 210 -4.14 27.51 21.65
N PHE A 211 -5.46 27.37 21.78
CA PHE A 211 -6.40 27.46 20.67
C PHE A 211 -6.30 28.84 19.99
N LYS A 212 -6.34 29.93 20.74
CA LYS A 212 -6.28 31.30 20.20
C LYS A 212 -4.96 31.59 19.50
N GLN A 213 -3.84 31.08 20.02
CA GLN A 213 -2.51 31.39 19.50
C GLN A 213 -2.09 30.48 18.33
N ASN A 214 -2.48 29.18 18.35
CA ASN A 214 -1.93 28.18 17.42
C ASN A 214 -2.97 27.57 16.50
N VAL A 215 -4.23 27.47 16.88
CA VAL A 215 -5.28 26.77 16.12
C VAL A 215 -6.17 27.77 15.38
N PHE A 216 -6.69 28.74 16.10
CA PHE A 216 -7.61 29.76 15.57
C PHE A 216 -7.05 30.49 14.32
N PRO A 217 -5.78 30.94 14.26
CA PRO A 217 -5.25 31.67 13.09
C PRO A 217 -5.18 30.82 11.83
N ILE A 218 -5.20 29.50 11.94
CA ILE A 218 -5.14 28.55 10.80
C ILE A 218 -6.55 28.19 10.32
N LEU A 219 -7.55 28.30 11.20
CA LEU A 219 -8.91 27.91 10.89
C LEU A 219 -9.59 28.96 10.01
N THR A 220 -10.13 28.51 8.88
CA THR A 220 -10.92 29.34 7.97
C THR A 220 -12.32 28.75 7.87
N PRO A 221 -13.34 29.37 8.48
CA PRO A 221 -14.72 28.97 8.29
C PRO A 221 -15.16 29.30 6.86
N LEU A 222 -15.73 28.31 6.18
CA LEU A 222 -16.28 28.47 4.82
C LEU A 222 -17.80 28.26 4.92
N ALA A 223 -18.54 29.34 4.86
CA ALA A 223 -20.00 29.30 4.81
C ALA A 223 -20.48 28.90 3.40
N VAL A 224 -21.64 28.28 3.32
CA VAL A 224 -22.30 27.92 2.07
C VAL A 224 -23.62 28.68 1.99
N ASP A 225 -23.75 29.51 0.96
CA ASP A 225 -24.95 30.28 0.63
C ASP A 225 -24.99 30.56 -0.87
N SER A 226 -25.98 31.33 -1.33
CA SER A 226 -26.14 31.68 -2.74
C SER A 226 -24.95 32.42 -3.38
N GLY A 227 -24.11 33.06 -2.56
CA GLY A 227 -22.87 33.74 -2.99
C GLY A 227 -21.60 32.92 -2.79
N HIS A 228 -21.68 31.85 -2.03
CA HIS A 228 -20.56 31.01 -1.64
C HIS A 228 -20.91 29.53 -1.88
N PRO A 229 -20.48 28.95 -3.03
CA PRO A 229 -20.78 27.55 -3.34
C PRO A 229 -20.10 26.59 -2.37
N PHE A 230 -20.59 25.35 -2.32
CA PHE A 230 -20.02 24.33 -1.46
C PHE A 230 -18.51 24.15 -1.68
N PRO A 231 -17.69 24.28 -0.63
CA PRO A 231 -16.25 24.27 -0.78
C PRO A 231 -15.72 22.89 -1.12
N PHE A 232 -14.74 22.85 -2.00
CA PHE A 232 -14.04 21.59 -2.29
C PHE A 232 -13.46 20.95 -1.03
N ILE A 233 -13.77 19.65 -0.85
CA ILE A 233 -13.25 18.85 0.27
C ILE A 233 -12.17 17.92 -0.25
N SER A 234 -10.93 18.13 0.21
CA SER A 234 -9.78 17.33 -0.17
C SER A 234 -9.89 15.89 0.39
N ASN A 235 -9.34 14.94 -0.36
CA ASN A 235 -9.36 13.53 0.01
C ASN A 235 -8.76 13.29 1.40
N LEU A 236 -9.42 12.44 2.19
CA LEU A 236 -9.04 12.06 3.57
C LEU A 236 -8.98 13.21 4.58
N SER A 237 -9.36 14.43 4.21
CA SER A 237 -9.38 15.55 5.15
C SER A 237 -10.54 15.42 6.13
N LYS A 238 -10.25 15.68 7.40
CA LYS A 238 -11.25 15.82 8.45
C LYS A 238 -11.83 17.23 8.41
N SER A 239 -13.14 17.35 8.60
CA SER A 239 -13.86 18.60 8.60
C SER A 239 -14.95 18.58 9.68
N ILE A 240 -15.27 19.77 10.21
CA ILE A 240 -16.40 19.97 11.10
C ILE A 240 -17.44 20.74 10.29
N GLY A 241 -18.60 20.12 10.05
CA GLY A 241 -19.80 20.79 9.53
C GLY A 241 -20.54 21.46 10.68
N VAL A 242 -20.90 22.70 10.51
CA VAL A 242 -21.58 23.53 11.52
C VAL A 242 -22.89 24.03 10.94
N LYS A 243 -23.98 23.79 11.68
CA LYS A 243 -25.30 24.34 11.37
C LYS A 243 -25.48 25.62 12.16
N LEU A 244 -25.65 26.70 11.43
CA LEU A 244 -25.68 28.07 11.94
C LEU A 244 -27.04 28.72 11.64
N ARG A 245 -27.43 29.66 12.51
CA ARG A 245 -28.56 30.53 12.27
C ARG A 245 -28.24 31.94 12.75
N LYS A 246 -28.62 32.93 11.96
CA LYS A 246 -28.48 34.32 12.32
C LYS A 246 -29.60 34.71 13.31
N PRO A 247 -29.31 35.45 14.36
CA PRO A 247 -30.34 35.90 15.30
C PRO A 247 -31.48 36.64 14.60
N GLY A 248 -32.73 36.21 14.83
CA GLY A 248 -33.91 36.77 14.19
C GLY A 248 -34.28 36.17 12.82
N GLU A 249 -33.46 35.36 12.23
CA GLU A 249 -33.74 34.64 10.98
C GLU A 249 -34.13 33.18 11.23
N GLN A 250 -34.97 32.61 10.35
CA GLN A 250 -35.32 31.16 10.37
C GLN A 250 -34.43 30.34 9.47
N THR A 251 -33.71 30.97 8.54
CA THR A 251 -32.85 30.29 7.58
C THR A 251 -31.63 29.67 8.26
N GLN A 252 -31.39 28.40 7.95
CA GLN A 252 -30.24 27.66 8.42
C GLN A 252 -29.11 27.75 7.38
N HIS A 253 -27.89 27.90 7.85
CA HIS A 253 -26.69 27.98 7.03
C HIS A 253 -25.73 26.88 7.41
N PHE A 254 -25.04 26.33 6.41
CA PHE A 254 -23.96 25.40 6.62
C PHE A 254 -22.62 26.14 6.58
N ALA A 255 -21.73 25.81 7.50
CA ALA A 255 -20.33 26.22 7.42
C ALA A 255 -19.41 25.02 7.63
N ARG A 256 -18.32 25.01 6.90
CA ARG A 256 -17.28 23.98 7.00
C ARG A 256 -16.03 24.55 7.65
N LEU A 257 -15.46 23.79 8.60
CA LEU A 257 -14.13 23.99 9.16
C LEU A 257 -13.24 22.80 8.81
N LYS A 258 -12.11 23.02 8.13
CA LYS A 258 -11.11 21.97 7.93
C LYS A 258 -10.27 21.82 9.20
N VAL A 259 -10.13 20.60 9.70
CA VAL A 259 -9.23 20.30 10.81
C VAL A 259 -7.79 20.32 10.29
N PRO A 260 -6.89 21.15 10.86
CA PRO A 260 -5.51 21.27 10.42
C PRO A 260 -4.74 19.94 10.61
N THR A 261 -4.04 19.48 9.59
CA THR A 261 -3.18 18.31 9.64
C THR A 261 -1.73 18.65 10.01
N GLU A 262 -1.38 19.91 9.91
CA GLU A 262 -0.06 20.48 10.18
C GLU A 262 0.21 20.60 11.68
N LEU A 263 -0.86 20.63 12.49
CA LEU A 263 -0.79 20.65 13.95
C LEU A 263 -0.82 19.24 14.54
N PRO A 264 -0.27 19.06 15.77
CA PRO A 264 -0.40 17.82 16.51
C PRO A 264 -1.86 17.39 16.64
N GLN A 265 -2.17 16.15 16.29
CA GLN A 265 -3.53 15.62 16.40
C GLN A 265 -3.91 15.28 17.85
N TRP A 266 -2.92 15.02 18.67
CA TRP A 266 -3.03 14.82 20.10
C TRP A 266 -2.18 15.86 20.84
N ILE A 267 -2.85 16.86 21.41
CA ILE A 267 -2.21 17.96 22.11
C ILE A 267 -1.83 17.45 23.51
N ARG A 268 -0.56 17.55 23.84
CA ARG A 268 -0.03 17.15 25.14
C ARG A 268 -0.32 18.21 26.17
N LEU A 269 -0.81 17.78 27.32
CA LEU A 269 -1.04 18.57 28.53
C LEU A 269 0.06 18.28 29.55
N ASP A 270 0.24 19.22 30.49
CA ASP A 270 1.16 19.03 31.61
C ASP A 270 0.77 17.85 32.50
N ALA A 271 1.78 17.28 33.16
CA ALA A 271 1.59 16.19 34.10
C ALA A 271 0.69 16.62 35.28
N ARG A 272 -0.25 15.76 35.71
CA ARG A 272 -1.12 16.02 36.82
C ARG A 272 -1.49 14.75 37.58
N GLY A 273 -1.31 14.77 38.91
CA GLY A 273 -1.47 13.57 39.73
C GLY A 273 -0.51 12.47 39.32
N SER A 274 -0.99 11.25 39.21
CA SER A 274 -0.20 10.10 38.74
C SER A 274 0.08 10.07 37.24
N TYR A 275 -0.61 10.93 36.46
CA TYR A 275 -0.49 10.93 35.00
C TYR A 275 0.69 11.77 34.52
N GLN A 276 1.74 11.10 34.03
CA GLN A 276 2.90 11.75 33.43
C GLN A 276 2.64 12.22 32.01
N PHE A 277 1.75 11.56 31.28
CA PHE A 277 1.38 11.88 29.90
C PHE A 277 -0.13 12.04 29.83
N ARG A 278 -0.58 13.24 29.46
CA ARG A 278 -1.97 13.58 29.24
C ARG A 278 -2.14 14.14 27.85
N PHE A 279 -3.19 13.74 27.15
CA PHE A 279 -3.45 14.19 25.79
C PHE A 279 -4.93 14.50 25.61
N ILE A 280 -5.22 15.53 24.82
CA ILE A 280 -6.54 15.82 24.29
C ILE A 280 -6.48 15.84 22.76
N ASN A 281 -7.54 15.37 22.11
CA ASN A 281 -7.63 15.40 20.66
C ASN A 281 -7.92 16.81 20.14
N ILE A 282 -7.30 17.21 19.00
CA ILE A 282 -7.46 18.55 18.43
C ILE A 282 -8.90 18.82 17.98
N GLU A 283 -9.61 17.81 17.47
CA GLU A 283 -11.01 17.93 17.04
C GLU A 283 -11.91 18.32 18.21
N GLU A 284 -11.68 17.73 19.36
CA GLU A 284 -12.43 18.05 20.59
C GLU A 284 -12.12 19.47 21.10
N LEU A 285 -10.84 19.90 20.99
CA LEU A 285 -10.47 21.28 21.29
C LEU A 285 -11.20 22.26 20.36
N ILE A 286 -11.24 22.00 19.04
CA ILE A 286 -11.89 22.89 18.08
C ILE A 286 -13.40 22.96 18.34
N ILE A 287 -14.07 21.83 18.49
CA ILE A 287 -15.53 21.77 18.68
C ILE A 287 -15.96 22.52 19.94
N ASN A 288 -15.21 22.41 21.05
CA ASN A 288 -15.56 23.06 22.28
C ASN A 288 -15.23 24.57 22.32
N ASN A 289 -14.50 25.08 21.32
CA ASN A 289 -14.17 26.51 21.17
C ASN A 289 -14.71 27.10 19.85
N ILE A 290 -15.57 26.38 19.17
CA ILE A 290 -16.05 26.73 17.82
C ILE A 290 -16.85 28.05 17.79
N SER A 291 -17.51 28.41 18.92
CA SER A 291 -18.26 29.67 19.05
C SER A 291 -17.42 30.92 18.86
N ILE A 292 -16.12 30.86 19.10
CA ILE A 292 -15.20 31.97 18.90
C ILE A 292 -15.09 32.33 17.40
N LEU A 293 -15.25 31.33 16.51
CA LEU A 293 -15.17 31.50 15.05
C LEU A 293 -16.43 32.07 14.44
N PHE A 294 -17.58 31.94 15.11
CA PHE A 294 -18.89 32.36 14.62
C PHE A 294 -19.55 33.41 15.50
N SER A 295 -18.78 34.46 15.79
CA SER A 295 -19.29 35.57 16.61
C SER A 295 -20.56 36.19 16.02
N GLY A 296 -21.61 36.36 16.82
CA GLY A 296 -22.90 36.87 16.37
C GLY A 296 -23.82 35.87 15.68
N MET A 297 -23.42 34.60 15.55
CA MET A 297 -24.27 33.53 15.02
C MET A 297 -24.68 32.56 16.11
N HIS A 298 -25.86 31.95 15.98
CA HIS A 298 -26.30 30.85 16.85
C HIS A 298 -25.88 29.51 16.21
N ILE A 299 -25.06 28.74 16.94
CA ILE A 299 -24.66 27.41 16.54
C ILE A 299 -25.72 26.40 17.01
N GLU A 300 -26.45 25.80 16.11
CA GLU A 300 -27.48 24.80 16.43
C GLU A 300 -26.89 23.42 16.65
N SER A 301 -25.98 23.00 15.79
CA SER A 301 -25.27 21.73 15.90
C SER A 301 -23.94 21.74 15.16
N SER A 302 -23.08 20.77 15.48
CA SER A 302 -21.82 20.54 14.75
C SER A 302 -21.56 19.04 14.59
N CYS A 303 -20.94 18.65 13.48
CA CYS A 303 -20.65 17.26 13.17
C CYS A 303 -19.26 17.11 12.57
N LEU A 304 -18.44 16.24 13.17
CA LEU A 304 -17.18 15.84 12.55
C LEU A 304 -17.46 14.85 11.40
N PHE A 305 -16.88 15.12 10.26
CA PHE A 305 -16.97 14.23 9.11
C PHE A 305 -15.64 14.14 8.33
N ARG A 306 -15.54 13.11 7.50
CA ARG A 306 -14.34 12.84 6.69
C ARG A 306 -14.76 12.23 5.36
N VAL A 307 -14.18 12.74 4.27
CA VAL A 307 -14.46 12.30 2.91
C VAL A 307 -13.32 11.45 2.37
N THR A 308 -13.64 10.33 1.72
CA THR A 308 -12.69 9.56 0.93
C THR A 308 -13.08 9.62 -0.55
N ARG A 309 -12.14 10.04 -1.41
CA ARG A 309 -12.32 10.12 -2.85
C ARG A 309 -11.65 8.97 -3.58
N ASN A 310 -12.14 8.65 -4.76
CA ASN A 310 -11.48 7.71 -5.65
C ASN A 310 -10.09 8.24 -6.04
N ALA A 311 -9.06 7.42 -5.91
CA ALA A 311 -7.69 7.77 -6.28
C ALA A 311 -7.16 6.96 -7.47
N SER A 312 -8.02 6.24 -8.20
CA SER A 312 -7.63 5.54 -9.42
C SER A 312 -7.47 6.56 -10.55
N ILE A 313 -6.27 6.68 -11.08
CA ILE A 313 -6.05 7.35 -12.38
C ILE A 313 -6.61 6.43 -13.47
N ASN A 314 -7.25 6.99 -14.49
CA ASN A 314 -7.64 6.23 -15.67
C ASN A 314 -6.37 5.64 -16.28
N GLU A 315 -6.35 4.30 -16.46
CA GLU A 315 -5.19 3.60 -17.07
C GLU A 315 -5.20 3.72 -18.60
N GLU A 316 -6.27 4.25 -19.18
CA GLU A 316 -6.47 4.48 -20.60
C GLU A 316 -5.91 5.86 -21.00
N GLY A 317 -4.62 5.90 -21.25
CA GLY A 317 -3.92 7.06 -21.78
C GLY A 317 -3.17 6.71 -23.05
N ASP A 318 -3.88 6.08 -24.03
CA ASP A 318 -3.27 5.70 -25.29
C ASP A 318 -2.87 6.89 -26.18
N ASP A 319 -3.33 8.11 -25.88
CA ASP A 319 -3.09 9.30 -26.68
C ASP A 319 -2.08 10.29 -26.09
N ALA A 320 -1.47 10.01 -24.92
CA ALA A 320 -0.50 10.92 -24.33
C ALA A 320 0.89 10.79 -24.99
N GLU A 321 1.35 11.83 -25.64
CA GLU A 321 2.68 11.89 -26.26
C GLU A 321 3.80 11.87 -25.21
N ASP A 322 3.54 12.35 -23.97
CA ASP A 322 4.49 12.37 -22.85
C ASP A 322 3.91 11.72 -21.58
N LYS A 323 4.65 10.73 -21.05
CA LYS A 323 4.30 10.01 -19.81
C LYS A 323 4.31 10.92 -18.58
N LEU A 324 5.16 11.93 -18.55
CA LEU A 324 5.28 12.87 -17.45
C LEU A 324 4.02 13.75 -17.38
N GLU A 325 3.65 14.37 -18.52
CA GLU A 325 2.47 15.23 -18.64
C GLU A 325 1.19 14.46 -18.29
N TRP A 326 1.04 13.23 -18.78
CA TRP A 326 -0.10 12.37 -18.44
C TRP A 326 -0.21 12.07 -16.92
N VAL A 327 0.93 11.85 -16.23
CA VAL A 327 0.93 11.63 -14.78
C VAL A 327 0.55 12.92 -14.05
N GLU A 328 1.04 14.07 -14.47
CA GLU A 328 0.68 15.37 -13.88
C GLU A 328 -0.79 15.72 -14.05
N GLU A 329 -1.37 15.47 -15.22
CA GLU A 329 -2.81 15.65 -15.47
C GLU A 329 -3.64 14.69 -14.59
N GLY A 330 -3.27 13.42 -14.54
CA GLY A 330 -3.93 12.44 -13.67
C GLY A 330 -3.85 12.80 -12.19
N LEU A 331 -2.79 13.48 -11.74
CA LEU A 331 -2.69 14.01 -10.38
C LEU A 331 -3.65 15.18 -10.14
N LYS A 332 -3.87 16.05 -11.15
CA LYS A 332 -4.85 17.15 -11.09
C LYS A 332 -6.28 16.59 -11.04
N GLU A 333 -6.61 15.66 -11.92
CA GLU A 333 -7.93 15.00 -11.97
C GLU A 333 -8.27 14.26 -10.67
N ARG A 334 -7.28 13.56 -10.07
CA ARG A 334 -7.46 12.84 -8.81
C ARG A 334 -7.95 13.73 -7.67
N LYS A 335 -7.60 15.02 -7.67
CA LYS A 335 -8.06 15.99 -6.66
C LYS A 335 -9.59 16.11 -6.66
N PHE A 336 -10.22 16.05 -7.84
CA PHE A 336 -11.66 16.25 -8.04
C PHE A 336 -12.43 14.93 -8.23
N ALA A 337 -11.79 13.79 -8.04
CA ALA A 337 -12.42 12.49 -8.23
C ALA A 337 -13.67 12.30 -7.34
N PRO A 338 -14.66 11.51 -7.76
CA PRO A 338 -15.89 11.25 -6.99
C PRO A 338 -15.63 10.77 -5.58
N VAL A 339 -16.52 11.15 -4.67
CA VAL A 339 -16.54 10.62 -3.29
C VAL A 339 -16.99 9.16 -3.31
N VAL A 340 -16.32 8.32 -2.54
CA VAL A 340 -16.64 6.88 -2.42
C VAL A 340 -16.94 6.47 -0.98
N ARG A 341 -16.77 7.38 -0.04
CA ARG A 341 -17.12 7.17 1.37
C ARG A 341 -17.21 8.51 2.10
N LEU A 342 -18.31 8.70 2.82
CA LEU A 342 -18.48 9.74 3.81
C LEU A 342 -18.52 9.10 5.20
N GLU A 343 -17.63 9.48 6.08
CA GLU A 343 -17.63 9.10 7.47
C GLU A 343 -18.16 10.25 8.29
N ILE A 344 -19.19 10.01 9.09
CA ILE A 344 -19.80 11.00 9.97
C ILE A 344 -19.80 10.50 11.42
N MET A 345 -19.67 11.41 12.36
CA MET A 345 -19.71 11.09 13.78
C MET A 345 -21.11 10.69 14.21
N LYS A 346 -21.21 9.68 15.09
CA LYS A 346 -22.48 9.27 15.70
C LYS A 346 -23.18 10.45 16.38
N GLY A 347 -24.47 10.59 16.14
CA GLY A 347 -25.26 11.71 16.64
C GLY A 347 -25.16 12.99 15.81
N CYS A 348 -24.61 12.88 14.59
CA CYS A 348 -24.68 13.97 13.61
C CYS A 348 -26.13 14.40 13.35
N ASP A 349 -26.37 15.71 13.30
CA ASP A 349 -27.67 16.30 12.95
C ASP A 349 -28.10 15.81 11.56
N ASN A 350 -29.35 15.38 11.43
CA ASN A 350 -29.87 14.83 10.18
C ASN A 350 -29.86 15.84 9.04
N TRP A 351 -30.07 17.13 9.33
CA TRP A 351 -29.98 18.20 8.36
C TRP A 351 -28.55 18.31 7.77
N ILE A 352 -27.51 18.28 8.64
CA ILE A 352 -26.10 18.27 8.20
C ILE A 352 -25.81 17.03 7.35
N ARG A 353 -26.32 15.85 7.75
CA ARG A 353 -26.15 14.61 7.01
C ARG A 353 -26.74 14.71 5.60
N GLN A 354 -28.00 15.13 5.51
CA GLN A 354 -28.68 15.27 4.20
C GLN A 354 -27.98 16.30 3.33
N PHE A 355 -27.64 17.47 3.88
CA PHE A 355 -26.91 18.50 3.18
C PHE A 355 -25.58 17.98 2.60
N LEU A 356 -24.79 17.23 3.38
CA LEU A 356 -23.55 16.63 2.89
C LEU A 356 -23.79 15.56 1.81
N MET A 357 -24.88 14.80 1.88
CA MET A 357 -25.24 13.82 0.85
C MET A 357 -25.54 14.47 -0.48
N GLU A 358 -26.34 15.53 -0.47
CA GLU A 358 -26.71 16.30 -1.65
C GLU A 358 -25.48 16.96 -2.31
N GLU A 359 -24.67 17.68 -1.54
CA GLU A 359 -23.51 18.42 -2.04
C GLU A 359 -22.34 17.50 -2.48
N LEU A 360 -22.25 16.29 -1.96
CA LEU A 360 -21.23 15.30 -2.32
C LEU A 360 -21.71 14.30 -3.37
N GLU A 361 -22.99 14.37 -3.78
CA GLU A 361 -23.62 13.47 -4.75
C GLU A 361 -23.49 11.97 -4.36
N ILE A 362 -23.75 11.64 -3.10
CA ILE A 362 -23.62 10.30 -2.54
C ILE A 362 -24.93 9.77 -1.97
N SER A 363 -25.00 8.45 -1.80
CA SER A 363 -26.14 7.75 -1.21
C SER A 363 -25.89 7.34 0.24
N ASP A 364 -26.94 6.83 0.91
CA ASP A 364 -26.82 6.25 2.25
C ASP A 364 -25.85 5.07 2.30
N ASP A 365 -25.67 4.36 1.20
CA ASP A 365 -24.72 3.25 1.09
C ASP A 365 -23.27 3.69 1.18
N ASP A 366 -22.98 4.97 0.96
CA ASP A 366 -21.64 5.55 1.03
C ASP A 366 -21.31 6.14 2.41
N ILE A 367 -22.30 6.15 3.34
CA ILE A 367 -22.14 6.73 4.68
C ILE A 367 -21.73 5.67 5.69
N TYR A 368 -20.74 6.01 6.51
CA TYR A 368 -20.20 5.19 7.61
C TYR A 368 -20.22 5.98 8.91
N ILE A 369 -20.87 5.41 9.94
CA ILE A 369 -20.96 6.04 11.25
C ILE A 369 -19.70 5.74 12.07
N ILE A 370 -19.02 6.77 12.56
CA ILE A 370 -17.91 6.64 13.50
C ILE A 370 -18.41 6.90 14.92
N GLU A 371 -18.12 5.98 15.85
CA GLU A 371 -18.71 6.01 17.21
C GLU A 371 -17.98 6.90 18.20
N SER A 372 -16.73 7.26 17.94
CA SER A 372 -15.92 8.05 18.88
C SER A 372 -14.88 8.92 18.20
N PHE A 373 -14.59 10.08 18.79
CA PHE A 373 -13.27 10.68 18.69
C PHE A 373 -12.27 9.66 19.27
N PRO A 374 -11.16 9.51 18.69
CA PRO A 374 -10.52 10.17 17.59
C PRO A 374 -10.59 9.34 16.30
N SER A 375 -10.39 9.98 15.18
CA SER A 375 -10.10 9.22 13.98
C SER A 375 -8.82 8.43 14.23
N TYR A 376 -8.87 7.11 14.13
CA TYR A 376 -7.75 6.18 14.38
C TYR A 376 -6.60 6.30 13.35
N THR A 377 -6.47 7.44 12.68
CA THR A 377 -5.51 7.65 11.61
C THR A 377 -4.12 8.02 12.09
N ASN A 378 -4.03 8.70 13.26
CA ASN A 378 -2.73 9.15 13.76
C ASN A 378 -2.68 9.15 15.28
N PHE A 379 -1.81 8.32 15.83
CA PHE A 379 -1.48 8.27 17.24
C PHE A 379 0.01 8.58 17.48
N SER A 380 0.69 9.26 16.54
CA SER A 380 2.14 9.46 16.60
C SER A 380 2.58 10.10 17.91
N GLU A 381 1.89 11.15 18.37
CA GLU A 381 2.24 11.87 19.59
C GLU A 381 2.17 10.97 20.84
N ILE A 382 1.25 10.01 20.84
CA ILE A 382 1.09 9.03 21.92
C ILE A 382 2.11 7.91 21.78
N ILE A 383 2.31 7.41 20.56
CA ILE A 383 3.24 6.31 20.29
C ILE A 383 4.69 6.76 20.54
N ASP A 384 5.03 8.01 20.24
CA ASP A 384 6.41 8.50 20.30
C ASP A 384 6.90 8.83 21.73
N ILE A 385 6.03 8.77 22.76
CA ILE A 385 6.47 8.95 24.14
C ILE A 385 7.60 7.98 24.54
N ASN A 386 8.48 8.41 25.41
CA ASN A 386 9.61 7.59 25.87
C ASN A 386 9.16 6.54 26.89
N ARG A 387 8.53 5.46 26.41
CA ARG A 387 8.07 4.28 27.19
C ARG A 387 8.53 3.01 26.48
N LYS A 388 9.84 2.71 26.55
CA LYS A 388 10.47 1.58 25.83
C LYS A 388 9.80 0.23 26.09
N ARG A 389 9.31 -0.03 27.32
CA ARG A 389 8.66 -1.30 27.67
C ARG A 389 7.30 -1.52 26.99
N LEU A 390 6.67 -0.44 26.47
CA LEU A 390 5.40 -0.51 25.77
C LEU A 390 5.56 -0.59 24.24
N LYS A 391 6.79 -0.74 23.76
CA LYS A 391 7.15 -0.83 22.32
C LYS A 391 7.99 -2.08 22.07
N TYR A 392 8.09 -2.49 20.83
CA TYR A 392 9.06 -3.51 20.45
C TYR A 392 10.48 -3.05 20.77
N LYS A 393 11.32 -3.99 21.20
CA LYS A 393 12.76 -3.71 21.42
C LYS A 393 13.39 -3.30 20.08
N THR A 394 14.09 -2.18 20.08
CA THR A 394 14.88 -1.78 18.91
C THR A 394 15.99 -2.79 18.67
N PHE A 395 16.30 -3.03 17.41
CA PHE A 395 17.45 -3.83 17.01
C PHE A 395 18.29 -3.07 15.99
N THR A 396 19.56 -3.39 15.92
CA THR A 396 20.48 -2.86 14.91
C THR A 396 20.69 -3.94 13.85
N PRO A 397 20.40 -3.63 12.56
CA PRO A 397 20.68 -4.56 11.48
C PRO A 397 22.15 -4.96 11.45
N ARG A 398 22.42 -6.25 11.24
CA ARG A 398 23.77 -6.78 11.11
C ARG A 398 24.42 -6.26 9.82
N ILE A 399 25.75 -6.19 9.82
CA ILE A 399 26.51 -5.92 8.60
C ILE A 399 27.10 -7.25 8.14
N PRO A 400 26.76 -7.77 6.96
CA PRO A 400 27.33 -9.02 6.46
C PRO A 400 28.89 -8.90 6.37
N PRO A 401 29.62 -9.99 6.65
CA PRO A 401 31.10 -9.95 6.69
C PRO A 401 31.75 -9.36 5.45
N ILE A 402 31.22 -9.64 4.27
CA ILE A 402 31.68 -9.11 2.99
C ILE A 402 31.65 -7.57 2.93
N PHE A 403 30.77 -6.93 3.68
CA PHE A 403 30.62 -5.47 3.73
C PHE A 403 31.28 -4.85 4.98
N ASN A 404 31.84 -5.63 5.88
CA ASN A 404 32.35 -5.17 7.18
C ASN A 404 33.86 -4.86 7.16
N ASN A 405 34.63 -5.40 6.21
CA ASN A 405 36.07 -5.29 6.19
C ASN A 405 36.53 -3.93 5.60
N LYS A 406 37.21 -3.09 6.41
CA LYS A 406 37.64 -1.73 6.02
C LYS A 406 38.60 -1.71 4.84
N ALA A 407 39.53 -2.65 4.77
CA ALA A 407 40.53 -2.73 3.69
C ALA A 407 39.92 -3.22 2.36
N GLU A 408 38.77 -3.88 2.41
CA GLU A 408 38.05 -4.41 1.25
C GLU A 408 36.89 -3.53 0.82
N ARG A 409 36.45 -2.54 1.64
CA ARG A 409 35.39 -1.58 1.28
C ARG A 409 35.75 -0.70 0.11
N ASP A 410 37.01 -0.30 0.00
CA ASP A 410 37.44 0.67 -0.98
C ASP A 410 37.76 0.06 -2.34
N TYR A 411 37.10 -0.84 -2.89
CA TYR A 411 37.22 -1.49 -4.20
C TYR A 411 37.36 -3.03 -4.13
N GLY A 412 37.66 -3.60 -2.95
CA GLY A 412 37.71 -5.04 -2.73
C GLY A 412 36.33 -5.71 -2.81
N LEU A 413 35.23 -4.94 -2.59
CA LEU A 413 33.86 -5.41 -2.69
C LEU A 413 33.56 -6.12 -4.03
N PHE A 414 33.95 -5.51 -5.15
CA PHE A 414 33.76 -6.11 -6.47
C PHE A 414 34.55 -7.42 -6.65
N SER A 415 35.75 -7.50 -6.06
CA SER A 415 36.54 -8.72 -6.08
C SER A 415 35.87 -9.86 -5.30
N MET A 416 35.20 -9.53 -4.20
CA MET A 416 34.50 -10.51 -3.37
C MET A 416 33.21 -11.00 -4.08
N ILE A 417 32.42 -10.08 -4.63
CA ILE A 417 31.22 -10.45 -5.41
C ILE A 417 31.59 -11.32 -6.63
N ARG A 418 32.75 -11.05 -7.26
CA ARG A 418 33.25 -11.85 -8.36
C ARG A 418 33.60 -13.29 -7.95
N LYS A 419 34.10 -13.48 -6.73
CA LYS A 419 34.47 -14.81 -6.21
C LYS A 419 33.25 -15.63 -5.82
N LYS A 420 32.22 -14.97 -5.28
CA LYS A 420 31.04 -15.63 -4.72
C LYS A 420 29.86 -14.69 -4.68
N ASP A 421 28.70 -15.17 -5.13
CA ASP A 421 27.44 -14.47 -4.95
C ASP A 421 27.16 -14.26 -3.46
N THR A 422 26.50 -13.17 -3.14
CA THR A 422 26.12 -12.83 -1.77
C THR A 422 24.66 -12.44 -1.74
N ILE A 423 23.90 -13.04 -0.83
CA ILE A 423 22.54 -12.63 -0.56
C ILE A 423 22.49 -11.84 0.76
N VAL A 424 21.61 -10.84 0.81
CA VAL A 424 21.38 -10.01 2.00
C VAL A 424 19.89 -10.06 2.32
N HIS A 425 19.56 -10.17 3.60
CA HIS A 425 18.19 -10.28 4.08
C HIS A 425 17.79 -9.08 4.95
N PHE A 426 17.05 -8.12 4.39
CA PHE A 426 16.49 -6.98 5.14
C PHE A 426 15.30 -7.41 5.98
N PRO A 427 15.01 -6.72 7.09
CA PRO A 427 15.78 -5.68 7.79
C PRO A 427 16.84 -6.26 8.75
N TYR A 428 17.03 -7.58 8.75
CA TYR A 428 17.97 -8.26 9.65
C TYR A 428 19.42 -7.87 9.37
N GLU A 429 19.68 -7.51 8.11
CA GLU A 429 20.94 -6.97 7.63
C GLU A 429 20.75 -5.54 7.09
N SER A 430 21.83 -4.78 7.09
CA SER A 430 21.79 -3.32 6.87
C SER A 430 21.74 -2.95 5.39
N PHE A 431 20.65 -2.35 4.93
CA PHE A 431 20.55 -1.77 3.59
C PHE A 431 21.63 -0.71 3.33
N THR A 432 21.87 0.18 4.30
CA THR A 432 22.85 1.26 4.19
C THR A 432 24.29 0.76 4.01
N HIS A 433 24.64 -0.34 4.69
CA HIS A 433 25.99 -0.92 4.59
C HIS A 433 26.13 -1.94 3.45
N THR A 434 25.07 -2.22 2.71
CA THR A 434 25.08 -3.17 1.61
C THR A 434 24.72 -2.51 0.28
N VAL A 435 23.45 -2.31 -0.05
CA VAL A 435 23.04 -1.74 -1.35
C VAL A 435 23.48 -0.29 -1.52
N GLU A 436 23.28 0.58 -0.52
CA GLU A 436 23.79 1.95 -0.61
C GLU A 436 25.32 1.96 -0.72
N ALA A 437 26.01 1.14 0.07
CA ALA A 437 27.47 1.04 0.03
C ALA A 437 27.97 0.55 -1.34
N PHE A 438 27.25 -0.40 -1.98
CA PHE A 438 27.57 -0.88 -3.31
C PHE A 438 27.53 0.24 -4.36
N VAL A 439 26.48 1.07 -4.35
CA VAL A 439 26.33 2.20 -5.26
C VAL A 439 27.34 3.31 -4.92
N LYS A 440 27.54 3.63 -3.64
CA LYS A 440 28.53 4.65 -3.20
C LYS A 440 29.95 4.27 -3.56
N THR A 441 30.34 3.01 -3.38
CA THR A 441 31.66 2.51 -3.79
C THR A 441 31.80 2.60 -5.31
N ALA A 442 30.77 2.25 -6.08
CA ALA A 442 30.79 2.39 -7.53
C ALA A 442 30.94 3.85 -7.97
N ALA A 443 30.31 4.80 -7.27
CA ALA A 443 30.38 6.22 -7.59
C ALA A 443 31.82 6.79 -7.49
N THR A 444 32.63 6.24 -6.60
CA THR A 444 34.01 6.75 -6.33
C THR A 444 35.11 5.87 -6.91
N ASP A 445 34.85 4.59 -7.22
CA ASP A 445 35.86 3.68 -7.79
C ASP A 445 36.29 4.14 -9.21
N PRO A 446 37.59 4.51 -9.44
CA PRO A 446 38.07 5.00 -10.74
C PRO A 446 37.96 3.95 -11.86
N LYS A 447 37.82 2.69 -11.53
CA LYS A 447 37.67 1.60 -12.51
C LYS A 447 36.20 1.38 -12.95
N VAL A 448 35.23 1.97 -12.24
CA VAL A 448 33.83 1.92 -12.65
C VAL A 448 33.60 2.87 -13.81
N LEU A 449 33.04 2.35 -14.88
CA LEU A 449 32.75 3.05 -16.14
C LEU A 449 31.31 3.55 -16.16
N GLY A 450 30.38 2.78 -15.58
CA GLY A 450 28.95 3.16 -15.59
C GLY A 450 28.13 2.47 -14.51
N ILE A 451 26.99 3.10 -14.20
CA ILE A 451 25.98 2.62 -13.25
C ILE A 451 24.61 2.70 -13.93
N LYS A 452 23.85 1.62 -13.92
CA LYS A 452 22.44 1.61 -14.32
C LYS A 452 21.60 1.17 -13.13
N ILE A 453 20.48 1.86 -12.86
CA ILE A 453 19.62 1.58 -11.71
C ILE A 453 18.15 1.82 -12.03
N ILE A 454 17.27 1.00 -11.43
CA ILE A 454 15.81 1.20 -11.46
C ILE A 454 15.35 1.75 -10.11
N LEU A 455 14.70 2.90 -10.10
CA LEU A 455 14.12 3.55 -8.94
C LEU A 455 12.59 3.54 -9.05
N TYR A 456 11.92 2.98 -8.05
CA TYR A 456 10.46 2.92 -7.98
C TYR A 456 9.91 3.79 -6.85
N ARG A 457 10.53 3.73 -5.68
CA ARG A 457 10.25 4.56 -4.50
C ARG A 457 11.59 4.96 -3.90
N THR A 458 11.91 6.22 -4.01
CA THR A 458 13.15 6.76 -3.49
C THR A 458 13.03 7.22 -2.05
N ASP A 459 14.15 7.29 -1.36
CA ASP A 459 14.22 7.82 0.00
C ASP A 459 13.95 9.33 0.04
N THR A 460 13.36 9.80 1.13
CA THR A 460 13.21 11.24 1.40
C THR A 460 14.56 11.91 1.70
N ASP A 461 15.56 11.17 2.15
CA ASP A 461 16.88 11.68 2.50
C ASP A 461 17.87 11.75 1.33
N GLY A 462 17.48 11.25 0.15
CA GLY A 462 18.18 11.42 -1.11
C GLY A 462 19.57 10.78 -1.22
N ARG A 463 20.04 10.02 -0.22
CA ARG A 463 21.42 9.49 -0.17
C ARG A 463 21.84 8.66 -1.37
N LEU A 464 20.91 7.90 -1.95
CA LEU A 464 21.15 7.10 -3.15
C LEU A 464 21.24 8.02 -4.39
N ILE A 465 20.37 9.03 -4.46
CA ILE A 465 20.39 10.06 -5.51
C ILE A 465 21.71 10.83 -5.48
N ASP A 466 22.15 11.27 -4.29
CA ASP A 466 23.43 11.98 -4.15
C ASP A 466 24.63 11.11 -4.58
N ALA A 467 24.57 9.80 -4.34
CA ALA A 467 25.61 8.88 -4.83
C ALA A 467 25.62 8.77 -6.37
N LEU A 468 24.45 8.80 -7.02
CA LEU A 468 24.36 8.79 -8.49
C LEU A 468 24.85 10.10 -9.09
N ILE A 469 24.50 11.24 -8.49
CA ILE A 469 25.02 12.56 -8.89
C ILE A 469 26.55 12.57 -8.76
N LYS A 470 27.08 12.06 -7.63
CA LYS A 470 28.53 11.95 -7.44
C LYS A 470 29.21 11.06 -8.48
N ALA A 471 28.54 10.01 -8.93
CA ALA A 471 29.05 9.17 -10.02
C ALA A 471 29.14 9.96 -11.34
N ALA A 472 28.13 10.76 -11.68
CA ALA A 472 28.12 11.61 -12.87
C ALA A 472 29.21 12.69 -12.81
N GLU A 473 29.39 13.38 -11.67
CA GLU A 473 30.48 14.31 -11.42
C GLU A 473 31.86 13.65 -11.63
N ASN A 474 31.98 12.37 -11.24
CA ASN A 474 33.19 11.57 -11.48
C ASN A 474 33.26 11.01 -12.92
N LYS A 475 32.49 11.58 -13.87
CA LYS A 475 32.48 11.28 -15.31
C LYS A 475 32.12 9.83 -15.63
N LYS A 476 31.32 9.18 -14.78
CA LYS A 476 30.77 7.84 -15.06
C LYS A 476 29.50 7.95 -15.87
N GLN A 477 29.25 6.97 -16.74
CA GLN A 477 27.98 6.85 -17.44
C GLN A 477 26.91 6.41 -16.44
N VAL A 478 25.93 7.27 -16.14
CA VAL A 478 24.84 6.97 -15.22
C VAL A 478 23.53 6.98 -15.98
N ALA A 479 22.78 5.87 -15.88
CA ALA A 479 21.44 5.75 -16.44
C ALA A 479 20.48 5.34 -15.34
N VAL A 480 19.41 6.12 -15.17
CA VAL A 480 18.40 5.90 -14.13
C VAL A 480 17.04 5.70 -14.78
N ILE A 481 16.37 4.62 -14.42
CA ILE A 481 14.97 4.41 -14.79
C ILE A 481 14.12 4.75 -13.58
N ILE A 482 13.21 5.73 -13.73
CA ILE A 482 12.28 6.16 -12.68
C ILE A 482 10.86 5.77 -13.08
N GLU A 483 10.17 5.02 -12.23
CA GLU A 483 8.78 4.69 -12.43
C GLU A 483 7.87 5.83 -11.90
N LEU A 484 7.34 6.65 -12.82
CA LEU A 484 6.48 7.78 -12.46
C LEU A 484 5.11 7.35 -11.91
N LYS A 485 4.57 6.19 -12.37
CA LYS A 485 3.29 5.65 -11.88
C LYS A 485 3.41 4.95 -10.50
N ALA A 486 4.39 5.33 -9.67
CA ALA A 486 4.52 4.84 -8.29
C ALA A 486 3.48 5.51 -7.41
N ARG A 487 2.33 4.86 -7.19
CA ARG A 487 1.15 5.44 -6.51
C ARG A 487 1.50 6.11 -5.19
N PHE A 488 1.08 7.37 -5.05
CA PHE A 488 1.32 8.29 -3.93
C PHE A 488 2.77 8.77 -3.75
N ASP A 489 3.68 8.39 -4.64
CA ASP A 489 5.05 8.89 -4.70
C ASP A 489 5.34 9.60 -6.04
N GLU A 490 4.30 9.84 -6.86
CA GLU A 490 4.42 10.40 -8.21
C GLU A 490 5.13 11.75 -8.20
N GLU A 491 4.65 12.72 -7.41
CA GLU A 491 5.27 14.07 -7.30
C GLU A 491 6.74 14.01 -6.88
N ARG A 492 7.06 13.12 -5.92
CA ARG A 492 8.44 12.96 -5.46
C ARG A 492 9.34 12.37 -6.54
N ASN A 493 8.83 11.40 -7.28
CA ASN A 493 9.60 10.77 -8.35
C ASN A 493 9.86 11.75 -9.50
N ILE A 494 8.92 12.66 -9.79
CA ILE A 494 9.10 13.77 -10.74
C ILE A 494 10.24 14.68 -10.26
N GLN A 495 10.19 15.16 -9.01
CA GLN A 495 11.23 16.04 -8.44
C GLN A 495 12.63 15.39 -8.45
N TRP A 496 12.71 14.08 -8.21
CA TRP A 496 13.98 13.37 -8.29
C TRP A 496 14.47 13.19 -9.72
N ALA A 497 13.56 13.01 -10.68
CA ALA A 497 13.92 12.95 -12.10
C ALA A 497 14.53 14.28 -12.56
N GLU A 498 13.88 15.40 -12.27
CA GLU A 498 14.39 16.75 -12.57
C GLU A 498 15.78 16.97 -11.97
N LYS A 499 15.97 16.65 -10.68
CA LYS A 499 17.29 16.81 -10.00
C LYS A 499 18.40 15.97 -10.64
N LEU A 500 18.08 14.77 -11.13
CA LEU A 500 19.05 13.90 -11.79
C LEU A 500 19.39 14.41 -13.20
N GLU A 501 18.40 14.90 -13.95
CA GLU A 501 18.60 15.50 -15.28
C GLU A 501 19.41 16.78 -15.20
N GLU A 502 19.16 17.64 -14.22
CA GLU A 502 19.98 18.84 -13.93
C GLU A 502 21.44 18.49 -13.65
N ALA A 503 21.71 17.31 -13.06
CA ALA A 503 23.08 16.80 -12.85
C ALA A 503 23.68 16.11 -14.10
N GLY A 504 23.02 16.16 -15.25
CA GLY A 504 23.48 15.56 -16.52
C GLY A 504 23.36 14.04 -16.55
N ILE A 505 22.50 13.44 -15.73
CA ILE A 505 22.24 12.00 -15.70
C ILE A 505 21.14 11.65 -16.71
N HIS A 506 21.35 10.58 -17.45
CA HIS A 506 20.30 10.06 -18.36
C HIS A 506 19.16 9.41 -17.55
N VAL A 507 17.99 10.04 -17.54
CA VAL A 507 16.76 9.55 -16.91
C VAL A 507 15.84 8.97 -17.98
N SER A 508 15.22 7.82 -17.70
CA SER A 508 14.19 7.21 -18.52
C SER A 508 12.98 6.87 -17.65
N TYR A 509 11.80 7.12 -18.16
CA TYR A 509 10.53 6.89 -17.46
C TYR A 509 9.92 5.51 -17.74
N GLY A 510 10.72 4.58 -18.24
CA GLY A 510 10.31 3.23 -18.62
C GLY A 510 9.40 3.22 -19.85
N LEU A 511 8.59 2.18 -19.97
CA LEU A 511 7.69 1.96 -21.10
C LEU A 511 6.30 2.55 -20.82
N MET A 512 5.61 3.04 -21.86
CA MET A 512 4.27 3.61 -21.73
C MET A 512 3.25 2.58 -21.23
N ASP A 513 3.24 1.39 -21.87
CA ASP A 513 2.21 0.36 -21.66
C ASP A 513 2.50 -0.57 -20.49
N LEU A 514 3.75 -0.60 -20.00
CA LEU A 514 4.19 -1.49 -18.94
C LEU A 514 4.72 -0.70 -17.75
N LYS A 515 4.27 -1.07 -16.56
CA LYS A 515 4.79 -0.51 -15.33
C LYS A 515 6.10 -1.18 -14.93
N THR A 516 7.18 -0.40 -14.74
CA THR A 516 8.48 -0.92 -14.31
C THR A 516 8.46 -1.23 -12.82
N HIS A 517 8.57 -2.52 -12.48
CA HIS A 517 8.54 -2.95 -11.07
C HIS A 517 9.76 -3.81 -10.66
N ALA A 518 10.67 -4.10 -11.56
CA ALA A 518 11.95 -4.74 -11.26
C ALA A 518 12.81 -3.88 -10.31
N LYS A 519 13.67 -4.51 -9.51
CA LYS A 519 14.59 -3.85 -8.59
C LYS A 519 15.99 -4.33 -8.92
N MET A 520 16.73 -3.52 -9.68
CA MET A 520 18.05 -3.87 -10.20
C MET A 520 19.01 -2.69 -10.15
N VAL A 521 20.25 -2.99 -9.81
CA VAL A 521 21.42 -2.12 -10.03
C VAL A 521 22.41 -2.92 -10.86
N MET A 522 22.99 -2.28 -11.87
CA MET A 522 24.09 -2.83 -12.64
C MET A 522 25.27 -1.87 -12.65
N ILE A 523 26.46 -2.39 -12.39
CA ILE A 523 27.72 -1.64 -12.38
C ILE A 523 28.63 -2.24 -13.44
N VAL A 524 29.17 -1.39 -14.33
CA VAL A 524 30.14 -1.75 -15.35
C VAL A 524 31.52 -1.28 -14.88
N ARG A 525 32.48 -2.20 -14.76
CA ARG A 525 33.80 -1.94 -14.19
C ARG A 525 34.90 -2.51 -15.07
N LYS A 526 35.98 -1.75 -15.27
CA LYS A 526 37.20 -2.19 -15.93
C LYS A 526 38.09 -2.93 -14.92
N ASP A 527 38.04 -4.24 -14.91
CA ASP A 527 38.94 -5.09 -14.12
C ASP A 527 40.31 -5.20 -14.81
N LYS A 528 41.28 -5.87 -14.19
CA LYS A 528 42.66 -5.98 -14.75
C LYS A 528 42.69 -6.60 -16.15
N ASP A 529 41.83 -7.63 -16.36
CA ASP A 529 41.80 -8.45 -17.57
C ASP A 529 40.77 -7.98 -18.61
N LYS A 530 39.60 -7.49 -18.14
CA LYS A 530 38.48 -7.12 -19.03
C LYS A 530 37.45 -6.24 -18.34
N VAL A 531 36.52 -5.70 -19.12
CA VAL A 531 35.32 -5.06 -18.58
C VAL A 531 34.38 -6.16 -18.05
N ARG A 532 33.86 -5.97 -16.83
CA ARG A 532 32.90 -6.84 -16.17
C ARG A 532 31.68 -6.08 -15.70
N THR A 533 30.60 -6.80 -15.61
CA THR A 533 29.35 -6.32 -15.01
C THR A 533 29.13 -6.97 -13.65
N TYR A 534 28.55 -6.21 -12.74
CA TYR A 534 28.14 -6.64 -11.41
C TYR A 534 26.69 -6.24 -11.24
N ALA A 535 25.85 -7.15 -10.79
CA ALA A 535 24.43 -6.91 -10.63
C ALA A 535 24.00 -7.05 -9.17
N ASN A 536 23.06 -6.22 -8.76
CA ASN A 536 22.24 -6.44 -7.60
C ASN A 536 20.79 -6.60 -8.04
N ILE A 537 20.11 -7.66 -7.59
CA ILE A 537 18.72 -7.97 -7.92
C ILE A 537 17.96 -8.17 -6.61
N GLY A 538 16.95 -7.33 -6.38
CA GLY A 538 16.19 -7.31 -5.12
C GLY A 538 14.75 -7.75 -5.25
N THR A 539 14.18 -8.24 -4.14
CA THR A 539 12.74 -8.46 -4.01
C THR A 539 11.99 -7.18 -3.62
N GLY A 540 12.67 -6.23 -2.96
CA GLY A 540 12.14 -4.97 -2.46
C GLY A 540 12.78 -3.72 -3.06
N ASN A 541 12.10 -2.59 -2.92
CA ASN A 541 12.55 -1.30 -3.42
C ASN A 541 13.83 -0.82 -2.73
N TYR A 542 14.62 -0.01 -3.43
CA TYR A 542 15.82 0.64 -2.89
C TYR A 542 15.45 1.89 -2.07
N ASN A 543 15.01 1.64 -0.84
CA ASN A 543 14.55 2.66 0.08
C ASN A 543 14.97 2.30 1.50
N SER A 544 15.80 3.13 2.13
CA SER A 544 16.42 2.87 3.43
C SER A 544 15.43 2.82 4.59
N GLN A 545 14.29 3.49 4.45
CA GLN A 545 13.24 3.51 5.48
C GLN A 545 12.41 2.23 5.42
N THR A 546 11.92 1.86 4.23
CA THR A 546 11.13 0.64 4.06
C THR A 546 11.97 -0.61 4.30
N SER A 547 13.26 -0.60 3.94
CA SER A 547 14.18 -1.71 4.21
C SER A 547 14.49 -1.96 5.69
N ARG A 548 14.02 -1.10 6.61
CA ARG A 548 14.05 -1.34 8.07
C ARG A 548 12.79 -2.02 8.60
N LEU A 549 11.75 -2.11 7.78
CA LEU A 549 10.42 -2.57 8.17
C LEU A 549 9.96 -3.78 7.36
N TYR A 550 10.43 -3.92 6.11
CA TYR A 550 10.03 -4.95 5.16
C TYR A 550 11.07 -6.05 5.11
N THR A 551 10.61 -7.31 5.11
CA THR A 551 11.51 -8.43 4.86
C THR A 551 11.74 -8.56 3.35
N ASP A 552 12.99 -8.38 2.91
CA ASP A 552 13.36 -8.49 1.50
C ASP A 552 14.71 -9.15 1.33
N TYR A 553 14.90 -9.80 0.19
CA TYR A 553 16.19 -10.31 -0.23
C TYR A 553 16.83 -9.45 -1.30
N SER A 554 18.15 -9.40 -1.33
CA SER A 554 18.94 -8.72 -2.35
C SER A 554 20.16 -9.56 -2.70
N LEU A 555 20.25 -10.04 -3.94
CA LEU A 555 21.35 -10.86 -4.47
C LEU A 555 22.38 -9.94 -5.14
N PHE A 556 23.66 -10.09 -4.76
CA PHE A 556 24.79 -9.50 -5.44
C PHE A 556 25.52 -10.60 -6.21
N THR A 557 25.70 -10.41 -7.52
CA THR A 557 26.32 -11.40 -8.40
C THR A 557 27.23 -10.77 -9.45
N ALA A 558 28.21 -11.53 -9.90
CA ALA A 558 29.01 -11.25 -11.07
C ALA A 558 28.95 -12.43 -12.06
N ASN A 559 27.92 -13.30 -11.96
CA ASN A 559 27.67 -14.35 -12.91
C ASN A 559 27.46 -13.74 -14.30
N PRO A 560 28.31 -14.09 -15.31
CA PRO A 560 28.29 -13.45 -16.63
C PRO A 560 26.93 -13.56 -17.33
N ASN A 561 26.26 -14.69 -17.22
CA ASN A 561 24.98 -14.94 -17.90
C ASN A 561 23.87 -14.06 -17.29
N ILE A 562 23.73 -14.10 -15.94
CA ILE A 562 22.74 -13.28 -15.21
C ILE A 562 23.01 -11.79 -15.48
N CYS A 563 24.28 -11.36 -15.39
CA CYS A 563 24.65 -9.96 -15.62
C CYS A 563 24.40 -9.52 -17.08
N HIS A 564 24.58 -10.42 -18.04
CA HIS A 564 24.27 -10.14 -19.45
C HIS A 564 22.77 -9.91 -19.63
N GLU A 565 21.92 -10.80 -19.11
CA GLU A 565 20.47 -10.65 -19.22
C GLU A 565 19.92 -9.44 -18.44
N VAL A 566 20.52 -9.11 -17.30
CA VAL A 566 20.22 -7.84 -16.56
C VAL A 566 20.53 -6.64 -17.46
N MET A 567 21.65 -6.64 -18.18
CA MET A 567 22.01 -5.57 -19.12
C MET A 567 20.95 -5.45 -20.24
N GLU A 568 20.47 -6.57 -20.74
CA GLU A 568 19.44 -6.60 -21.80
C GLU A 568 18.09 -6.07 -21.30
N VAL A 569 17.70 -6.37 -20.04
CA VAL A 569 16.50 -5.75 -19.43
C VAL A 569 16.68 -4.23 -19.35
N PHE A 570 17.87 -3.72 -18.98
CA PHE A 570 18.13 -2.28 -19.02
C PHE A 570 18.01 -1.71 -20.43
N ASN A 571 18.59 -2.38 -21.44
CA ASN A 571 18.50 -1.95 -22.84
C ASN A 571 17.05 -1.98 -23.36
N TYR A 572 16.25 -2.97 -22.96
CA TYR A 572 14.81 -3.01 -23.22
C TYR A 572 14.08 -1.80 -22.64
N LEU A 573 14.35 -1.44 -21.37
CA LEU A 573 13.68 -0.34 -20.68
C LEU A 573 14.12 1.05 -21.17
N THR A 574 15.36 1.20 -21.69
CA THR A 574 15.89 2.50 -22.14
C THR A 574 15.85 2.67 -23.64
N GLY A 575 15.99 1.60 -24.42
CA GLY A 575 16.18 1.64 -25.87
C GLY A 575 15.13 0.89 -26.67
N ARG A 576 14.07 0.36 -26.03
CA ARG A 576 13.04 -0.48 -26.66
C ARG A 576 13.61 -1.65 -27.48
N SER A 577 14.69 -2.28 -26.97
CA SER A 577 15.23 -3.51 -27.56
C SER A 577 14.15 -4.59 -27.58
N VAL A 578 14.03 -5.32 -28.68
CA VAL A 578 12.97 -6.33 -28.90
C VAL A 578 13.40 -7.72 -28.42
N LYS A 579 14.19 -7.84 -27.35
CA LYS A 579 14.56 -9.14 -26.81
C LYS A 579 13.43 -9.70 -25.95
N GLU A 580 12.96 -10.90 -26.30
CA GLU A 580 11.91 -11.63 -25.58
C GLU A 580 12.41 -12.93 -24.94
N ASP A 581 13.60 -13.39 -25.30
CA ASP A 581 14.21 -14.64 -24.84
C ASP A 581 15.21 -14.38 -23.70
N TYR A 582 14.86 -14.87 -22.51
CA TYR A 582 15.70 -14.85 -21.31
C TYR A 582 15.82 -16.29 -20.80
N SER A 583 17.03 -16.78 -20.63
CA SER A 583 17.34 -18.18 -20.28
C SER A 583 17.66 -18.37 -18.80
N ASP A 584 18.36 -17.40 -18.21
CA ASP A 584 18.86 -17.48 -16.83
C ASP A 584 17.96 -16.73 -15.84
N ILE A 585 17.44 -15.56 -16.21
CA ILE A 585 16.46 -14.82 -15.39
C ILE A 585 15.04 -14.92 -15.98
N LEU A 586 14.04 -14.85 -15.14
CA LEU A 586 12.64 -14.83 -15.55
C LEU A 586 12.19 -13.37 -15.66
N VAL A 587 11.79 -12.97 -16.85
CA VAL A 587 11.35 -11.59 -17.13
C VAL A 587 9.88 -11.58 -17.51
N ALA A 588 9.06 -10.79 -16.81
CA ALA A 588 7.70 -10.48 -17.23
C ALA A 588 7.70 -9.25 -18.15
N PRO A 589 6.82 -9.25 -19.19
CA PRO A 589 5.76 -10.21 -19.51
C PRO A 589 6.20 -11.41 -20.37
N TYR A 590 7.47 -11.62 -20.66
CA TYR A 590 7.97 -12.52 -21.70
C TYR A 590 8.11 -13.99 -21.26
N THR A 591 9.06 -14.30 -20.37
CA THR A 591 9.41 -15.69 -20.01
C THR A 591 8.86 -16.14 -18.66
N MET A 592 8.55 -15.22 -17.75
CA MET A 592 8.25 -15.52 -16.35
C MET A 592 7.05 -16.46 -16.18
N PHE A 593 5.90 -16.15 -16.77
CA PHE A 593 4.70 -16.98 -16.67
C PHE A 593 4.94 -18.38 -17.23
N LYS A 594 5.53 -18.45 -18.44
CA LYS A 594 5.83 -19.72 -19.12
C LYS A 594 6.76 -20.60 -18.28
N THR A 595 7.79 -20.01 -17.66
CA THR A 595 8.76 -20.74 -16.85
C THR A 595 8.15 -21.25 -15.54
N PHE A 596 7.32 -20.46 -14.86
CA PHE A 596 6.59 -20.95 -13.70
C PHE A 596 5.63 -22.08 -14.03
N MET A 597 4.88 -21.96 -15.14
CA MET A 597 4.01 -23.04 -15.60
C MET A 597 4.81 -24.31 -15.90
N LYS A 598 5.98 -24.19 -16.54
CA LYS A 598 6.87 -25.32 -16.82
C LYS A 598 7.32 -26.01 -15.53
N HIS A 599 7.73 -25.26 -14.51
CA HIS A 599 8.12 -25.85 -13.21
C HIS A 599 6.96 -26.56 -12.51
N ILE A 600 5.76 -25.97 -12.49
CA ILE A 600 4.58 -26.59 -11.86
C ILE A 600 4.19 -27.88 -12.60
N ILE A 601 4.23 -27.87 -13.94
CA ILE A 601 3.97 -29.06 -14.75
C ILE A 601 5.05 -30.13 -14.49
N GLN A 602 6.32 -29.76 -14.43
CA GLN A 602 7.41 -30.70 -14.14
C GLN A 602 7.25 -31.38 -12.77
N GLU A 603 6.86 -30.61 -11.72
CA GLU A 603 6.56 -31.21 -10.41
C GLU A 603 5.36 -32.15 -10.49
N THR A 604 4.33 -31.82 -11.28
CA THR A 604 3.18 -32.69 -11.52
C THR A 604 3.60 -34.02 -12.17
N GLU A 605 4.41 -33.94 -13.21
CA GLU A 605 4.94 -35.12 -13.91
C GLU A 605 5.84 -35.97 -13.00
N ASN A 606 6.68 -35.33 -12.18
CA ASN A 606 7.53 -35.99 -11.21
C ASN A 606 6.66 -36.77 -10.20
N ALA A 607 5.61 -36.16 -9.64
CA ALA A 607 4.71 -36.82 -8.73
C ALA A 607 4.02 -38.05 -9.33
N LEU A 608 3.50 -37.93 -10.56
CA LEU A 608 2.87 -39.06 -11.27
C LEU A 608 3.85 -40.23 -11.55
N LYS A 609 5.14 -39.96 -11.61
CA LYS A 609 6.21 -40.98 -11.79
C LYS A 609 6.78 -41.47 -10.45
N GLY A 610 6.26 -41.01 -9.29
CA GLY A 610 6.82 -41.33 -7.97
C GLY A 610 8.18 -40.69 -7.68
N ILE A 611 8.58 -39.68 -8.46
CA ILE A 611 9.81 -38.92 -8.28
C ILE A 611 9.59 -37.82 -7.24
N PRO A 612 10.57 -37.48 -6.37
CA PRO A 612 10.43 -36.43 -5.37
C PRO A 612 9.94 -35.11 -5.97
N SER A 613 8.83 -34.58 -5.44
CA SER A 613 8.17 -33.38 -5.94
C SER A 613 7.59 -32.54 -4.80
N ARG A 614 7.87 -31.25 -4.81
CA ARG A 614 7.37 -30.28 -3.84
C ARG A 614 7.40 -28.86 -4.39
N ILE A 615 6.42 -28.08 -4.05
CA ILE A 615 6.38 -26.64 -4.34
C ILE A 615 6.27 -25.85 -3.03
N ILE A 616 7.15 -24.86 -2.84
CA ILE A 616 6.99 -23.86 -1.78
C ILE A 616 7.08 -22.49 -2.43
N ALA A 617 6.06 -21.66 -2.24
CA ALA A 617 6.06 -20.29 -2.78
C ALA A 617 5.70 -19.29 -1.70
N LYS A 618 6.57 -18.30 -1.47
CA LYS A 618 6.33 -17.17 -0.58
C LYS A 618 6.19 -15.91 -1.42
N MET A 619 5.09 -15.19 -1.22
CA MET A 619 4.79 -13.95 -1.97
C MET A 619 3.78 -13.09 -1.22
N ASN A 620 3.47 -11.91 -1.78
CA ASN A 620 2.49 -11.04 -1.12
C ASN A 620 1.05 -11.42 -1.45
N GLN A 621 0.75 -11.83 -2.68
CA GLN A 621 -0.62 -12.06 -3.16
C GLN A 621 -0.64 -13.15 -4.24
N LEU A 622 -1.72 -13.95 -4.27
CA LEU A 622 -1.95 -15.00 -5.26
C LEU A 622 -3.31 -14.79 -5.93
N GLU A 623 -3.31 -14.55 -7.25
CA GLU A 623 -4.53 -14.25 -8.01
C GLU A 623 -4.60 -14.93 -9.38
N GLU A 624 -3.44 -15.22 -10.03
CA GLU A 624 -3.41 -15.65 -11.42
C GLU A 624 -4.16 -17.00 -11.61
N PRO A 625 -5.26 -17.02 -12.41
CA PRO A 625 -6.14 -18.19 -12.48
C PRO A 625 -5.47 -19.43 -13.07
N GLU A 626 -4.62 -19.30 -14.10
CA GLU A 626 -3.99 -20.45 -14.74
C GLU A 626 -2.91 -21.08 -13.86
N ILE A 627 -2.18 -20.26 -13.08
CA ILE A 627 -1.26 -20.78 -12.05
C ILE A 627 -2.05 -21.51 -10.97
N ILE A 628 -3.16 -20.95 -10.47
CA ILE A 628 -4.00 -21.60 -9.46
C ILE A 628 -4.53 -22.94 -9.98
N LYS A 629 -5.03 -22.99 -11.21
CA LYS A 629 -5.48 -24.25 -11.83
C LYS A 629 -4.34 -25.26 -12.00
N ALA A 630 -3.13 -24.81 -12.34
CA ALA A 630 -1.96 -25.67 -12.44
C ALA A 630 -1.57 -26.24 -11.05
N LEU A 631 -1.63 -25.44 -9.98
CA LEU A 631 -1.40 -25.90 -8.61
C LEU A 631 -2.46 -26.92 -8.17
N TYR A 632 -3.73 -26.77 -8.57
CA TYR A 632 -4.75 -27.77 -8.32
C TYR A 632 -4.43 -29.09 -8.99
N ARG A 633 -4.04 -29.08 -10.29
CA ARG A 633 -3.61 -30.29 -11.00
C ARG A 633 -2.40 -30.94 -10.34
N ALA A 634 -1.42 -30.14 -9.90
CA ALA A 634 -0.26 -30.65 -9.18
C ALA A 634 -0.66 -31.31 -7.83
N SER A 635 -1.58 -30.69 -7.09
CA SER A 635 -2.14 -31.29 -5.86
C SER A 635 -2.83 -32.63 -6.13
N GLN A 636 -3.67 -32.69 -7.16
CA GLN A 636 -4.35 -33.93 -7.57
C GLN A 636 -3.37 -35.04 -7.99
N ALA A 637 -2.20 -34.70 -8.51
CA ALA A 637 -1.11 -35.63 -8.82
C ALA A 637 -0.30 -36.05 -7.57
N GLY A 638 -0.54 -35.46 -6.39
CA GLY A 638 0.15 -35.79 -5.15
C GLY A 638 1.31 -34.88 -4.78
N VAL A 639 1.54 -33.79 -5.51
CA VAL A 639 2.57 -32.80 -5.17
C VAL A 639 2.23 -32.11 -3.84
N LYS A 640 3.14 -32.09 -2.89
CA LYS A 640 3.01 -31.33 -1.64
C LYS A 640 3.28 -29.84 -1.89
N ILE A 641 2.30 -28.97 -1.64
CA ILE A 641 2.36 -27.55 -1.97
C ILE A 641 2.15 -26.74 -0.68
N SER A 642 3.11 -25.88 -0.36
CA SER A 642 3.02 -24.95 0.77
C SER A 642 3.16 -23.51 0.26
N LEU A 643 2.12 -22.70 0.46
CA LEU A 643 2.06 -21.31 0.00
C LEU A 643 2.08 -20.37 1.20
N ILE A 644 3.03 -19.44 1.25
CA ILE A 644 3.13 -18.42 2.31
C ILE A 644 2.71 -17.08 1.70
N ILE A 645 1.42 -16.75 1.83
CA ILE A 645 0.79 -15.59 1.19
C ILE A 645 0.41 -14.57 2.26
N ARG A 646 1.15 -13.46 2.34
CA ARG A 646 0.89 -12.42 3.35
C ARG A 646 -0.49 -11.80 3.24
N GLY A 647 -0.88 -11.38 2.03
CA GLY A 647 -2.10 -10.61 1.76
C GLY A 647 -3.27 -11.50 1.35
N PHE A 648 -3.90 -11.18 0.22
CA PHE A 648 -5.01 -11.98 -0.28
C PHE A 648 -4.55 -13.20 -1.09
N CYS A 649 -5.36 -14.25 -1.00
CA CYS A 649 -5.18 -15.49 -1.74
C CYS A 649 -6.51 -15.87 -2.38
N CYS A 650 -6.51 -16.08 -3.71
CA CYS A 650 -7.70 -16.53 -4.43
C CYS A 650 -7.81 -18.06 -4.52
N LEU A 651 -6.78 -18.80 -4.13
CA LEU A 651 -6.76 -20.26 -4.10
C LEU A 651 -7.48 -20.81 -2.87
N ARG A 652 -8.30 -21.88 -3.02
CA ARG A 652 -8.94 -22.64 -1.93
C ARG A 652 -8.10 -23.86 -1.56
N PRO A 653 -7.49 -23.92 -0.37
CA PRO A 653 -6.75 -25.10 0.09
C PRO A 653 -7.68 -26.17 0.69
N GLY A 654 -7.19 -27.40 0.83
CA GLY A 654 -7.79 -28.45 1.62
C GLY A 654 -9.13 -29.01 1.10
N ILE A 655 -9.47 -28.81 -0.18
CA ILE A 655 -10.68 -29.36 -0.82
C ILE A 655 -10.36 -30.76 -1.33
N LEU A 656 -11.12 -31.74 -0.82
CA LEU A 656 -10.98 -33.15 -1.22
C LEU A 656 -11.15 -33.33 -2.76
N GLY A 657 -10.21 -34.03 -3.36
CA GLY A 657 -10.17 -34.27 -4.81
C GLY A 657 -9.77 -33.05 -5.65
N LEU A 658 -9.38 -31.92 -5.01
CA LEU A 658 -8.93 -30.72 -5.72
C LEU A 658 -7.61 -30.18 -5.16
N SER A 659 -7.55 -29.87 -3.87
CA SER A 659 -6.44 -29.14 -3.24
C SER A 659 -6.05 -29.70 -1.87
N GLU A 660 -6.27 -30.96 -1.62
CA GLU A 660 -5.99 -31.66 -0.35
C GLU A 660 -4.51 -31.66 0.03
N ASN A 661 -3.62 -31.53 -0.96
CA ASN A 661 -2.17 -31.44 -0.77
C ASN A 661 -1.65 -29.98 -0.77
N ILE A 662 -2.53 -28.98 -0.68
CA ILE A 662 -2.16 -27.57 -0.63
C ILE A 662 -2.45 -27.00 0.75
N GLU A 663 -1.42 -26.41 1.35
CA GLU A 663 -1.49 -25.64 2.59
C GLU A 663 -1.18 -24.17 2.28
N VAL A 664 -1.97 -23.25 2.84
CA VAL A 664 -1.77 -21.81 2.65
C VAL A 664 -1.61 -21.13 4.00
N TYR A 665 -0.50 -20.45 4.17
CA TYR A 665 -0.10 -19.73 5.36
C TYR A 665 -0.02 -18.22 5.12
N SER A 666 -0.22 -17.44 6.19
CA SER A 666 -0.03 -15.99 6.18
C SER A 666 0.68 -15.57 7.46
N ILE A 667 1.75 -14.80 7.36
CA ILE A 667 2.47 -14.24 8.52
C ILE A 667 2.22 -12.74 8.54
N VAL A 668 1.65 -12.25 9.65
CA VAL A 668 1.40 -10.83 9.92
C VAL A 668 1.95 -10.53 11.31
N GLY A 669 2.95 -9.66 11.40
CA GLY A 669 3.62 -9.35 12.66
C GLY A 669 4.36 -8.02 12.62
N ARG A 670 5.39 -7.88 13.44
CA ARG A 670 6.20 -6.67 13.60
C ARG A 670 6.78 -6.15 12.28
N LEU A 671 7.27 -7.05 11.41
CA LEU A 671 7.87 -6.76 10.13
C LEU A 671 6.89 -7.12 9.01
N LEU A 672 6.90 -6.35 7.92
CA LEU A 672 6.10 -6.66 6.74
C LEU A 672 6.77 -7.77 5.94
N GLU A 673 6.17 -8.93 5.86
CA GLU A 673 6.62 -10.02 4.98
C GLU A 673 6.45 -9.58 3.51
N HIS A 674 7.58 -9.34 2.81
CA HIS A 674 7.54 -8.74 1.48
C HIS A 674 8.36 -9.50 0.44
N ASN A 675 9.34 -10.28 0.85
CA ASN A 675 10.16 -11.06 -0.07
C ASN A 675 9.34 -12.09 -0.85
N ARG A 676 9.75 -12.35 -2.09
CA ARG A 676 9.21 -13.39 -2.97
C ARG A 676 10.26 -14.44 -3.15
N ILE A 677 9.89 -15.68 -2.85
CA ILE A 677 10.74 -16.86 -2.94
C ILE A 677 9.92 -17.97 -3.58
N PHE A 678 10.47 -18.60 -4.62
CA PHE A 678 9.82 -19.72 -5.27
C PHE A 678 10.79 -20.90 -5.25
N TYR A 679 10.29 -22.05 -4.82
CA TYR A 679 11.03 -23.29 -4.70
C TYR A 679 10.28 -24.42 -5.39
N PHE A 680 11.01 -25.18 -6.19
CA PHE A 680 10.56 -26.40 -6.84
C PHE A 680 11.60 -27.50 -6.57
N GLN A 681 11.14 -28.67 -6.12
CA GLN A 681 12.07 -29.78 -5.78
C GLN A 681 12.76 -30.36 -7.03
N ASN A 682 12.11 -30.29 -8.18
CA ASN A 682 12.66 -30.63 -9.49
C ASN A 682 13.31 -32.03 -9.54
N GLY A 683 12.66 -33.01 -8.89
CA GLY A 683 13.13 -34.40 -8.84
C GLY A 683 14.35 -34.67 -7.96
N GLN A 684 14.91 -33.66 -7.28
CA GLN A 684 16.10 -33.83 -6.45
C GLN A 684 15.75 -34.63 -5.19
N LYS A 685 16.65 -35.58 -4.82
CA LYS A 685 16.52 -36.38 -3.59
C LYS A 685 16.60 -35.48 -2.34
N SER A 686 17.53 -34.53 -2.34
CA SER A 686 17.68 -33.53 -1.28
C SER A 686 16.81 -32.33 -1.57
N GLU A 687 15.89 -31.98 -0.66
CA GLU A 687 15.07 -30.78 -0.76
C GLU A 687 15.89 -29.48 -0.88
N LYS A 688 17.14 -29.46 -0.38
CA LYS A 688 18.04 -28.30 -0.41
C LYS A 688 18.68 -28.07 -1.78
N GLU A 689 18.60 -29.04 -2.70
CA GLU A 689 19.20 -29.00 -4.03
C GLU A 689 18.19 -28.63 -5.12
N GLY A 690 16.93 -28.43 -4.80
CA GLY A 690 15.90 -27.98 -5.72
C GLY A 690 16.22 -26.66 -6.41
N ALA A 691 15.33 -26.22 -7.28
CA ALA A 691 15.41 -24.92 -7.94
C ALA A 691 14.83 -23.84 -7.04
N PHE A 692 15.62 -22.79 -6.76
CA PHE A 692 15.25 -21.64 -5.94
C PHE A 692 15.30 -20.36 -6.76
N TYR A 693 14.30 -19.52 -6.57
CA TYR A 693 14.18 -18.23 -7.26
C TYR A 693 13.77 -17.14 -6.28
N ILE A 694 14.28 -15.92 -6.47
CA ILE A 694 13.86 -14.72 -5.77
C ILE A 694 13.64 -13.57 -6.75
N GLY A 695 12.74 -12.63 -6.43
CA GLY A 695 12.56 -11.45 -7.27
C GLY A 695 11.36 -10.59 -6.92
N SER A 696 10.89 -9.82 -7.89
CA SER A 696 9.95 -8.72 -7.65
C SER A 696 8.48 -9.09 -7.83
N ALA A 697 8.16 -10.21 -8.51
CA ALA A 697 6.79 -10.55 -8.91
C ALA A 697 6.05 -11.42 -7.90
N ASP A 698 4.76 -11.15 -7.71
CA ASP A 698 3.77 -12.08 -7.15
C ASP A 698 3.10 -12.87 -8.30
N TRP A 699 2.46 -14.00 -8.02
CA TRP A 699 1.63 -14.72 -8.98
C TRP A 699 0.27 -14.02 -9.17
N MET A 700 0.33 -12.89 -9.84
CA MET A 700 -0.81 -12.05 -10.18
C MET A 700 -0.77 -11.70 -11.68
N SER A 701 -1.94 -11.68 -12.34
CA SER A 701 -2.04 -11.34 -13.76
C SER A 701 -1.33 -10.04 -14.12
N ARG A 702 -1.53 -8.98 -13.31
CA ARG A 702 -0.85 -7.69 -13.53
C ARG A 702 0.67 -7.73 -13.39
N ASN A 703 1.24 -8.63 -12.55
CA ASN A 703 2.69 -8.77 -12.43
C ASN A 703 3.27 -9.55 -13.60
N LEU A 704 2.55 -10.56 -14.07
CA LEU A 704 3.01 -11.48 -15.07
C LEU A 704 2.81 -10.96 -16.51
N PHE A 705 1.86 -10.03 -16.73
CA PHE A 705 1.49 -9.59 -18.09
C PHE A 705 1.53 -8.07 -18.30
N ASN A 706 1.38 -7.25 -17.26
CA ASN A 706 1.27 -5.78 -17.38
C ASN A 706 2.39 -5.02 -16.68
N ARG A 707 3.50 -5.71 -16.35
CA ARG A 707 4.65 -5.11 -15.68
C ARG A 707 5.95 -5.67 -16.19
N VAL A 708 7.02 -4.89 -16.08
CA VAL A 708 8.38 -5.41 -16.17
C VAL A 708 8.81 -5.84 -14.77
N GLU A 709 8.89 -7.14 -14.57
CA GLU A 709 9.33 -7.78 -13.32
C GLU A 709 10.53 -8.69 -13.62
N VAL A 710 11.39 -8.88 -12.62
CA VAL A 710 12.55 -9.77 -12.75
C VAL A 710 12.62 -10.72 -11.57
N ILE A 711 12.87 -11.99 -11.88
CA ILE A 711 13.15 -13.06 -10.92
C ILE A 711 14.44 -13.74 -11.33
N THR A 712 15.36 -13.94 -10.37
CA THR A 712 16.67 -14.55 -10.60
C THR A 712 16.78 -15.89 -9.89
N PRO A 713 17.44 -16.90 -10.49
CA PRO A 713 17.75 -18.14 -9.80
C PRO A 713 18.80 -17.94 -8.71
N ILE A 714 18.74 -18.81 -7.71
CA ILE A 714 19.80 -18.99 -6.72
C ILE A 714 20.56 -20.27 -7.05
N GLU A 715 21.82 -20.16 -7.42
CA GLU A 715 22.61 -21.31 -7.87
C GLU A 715 23.49 -21.88 -6.74
N GLN A 716 24.02 -21.03 -5.87
CA GLN A 716 24.99 -21.45 -4.87
C GLN A 716 24.37 -22.24 -3.72
N LYS A 717 24.93 -23.39 -3.41
CA LYS A 717 24.42 -24.34 -2.40
C LYS A 717 24.24 -23.72 -1.01
N ASN A 718 25.18 -22.86 -0.58
CA ASN A 718 25.11 -22.21 0.74
C ASN A 718 23.93 -21.20 0.79
N ILE A 719 23.65 -20.49 -0.29
CA ILE A 719 22.52 -19.53 -0.36
C ILE A 719 21.20 -20.32 -0.43
N LYS A 720 21.15 -21.40 -1.20
CA LYS A 720 19.98 -22.32 -1.21
C LYS A 720 19.66 -22.82 0.20
N GLN A 721 20.68 -23.25 0.95
CA GLN A 721 20.53 -23.71 2.32
C GLN A 721 19.98 -22.62 3.25
N GLU A 722 20.47 -21.38 3.12
CA GLU A 722 20.01 -20.23 3.92
C GLU A 722 18.53 -19.92 3.64
N VAL A 723 18.15 -19.83 2.36
CA VAL A 723 16.78 -19.56 1.94
C VAL A 723 15.85 -20.71 2.31
N TRP A 724 16.31 -21.98 2.22
CA TRP A 724 15.56 -23.14 2.69
C TRP A 724 15.27 -23.07 4.18
N ASN A 725 16.29 -22.78 4.99
CA ASN A 725 16.14 -22.65 6.44
C ASN A 725 15.13 -21.55 6.81
N TYR A 726 15.17 -20.42 6.10
CA TYR A 726 14.21 -19.35 6.30
C TYR A 726 12.78 -19.77 5.95
N LEU A 727 12.57 -20.47 4.82
CA LEU A 727 11.25 -20.99 4.45
C LEU A 727 10.71 -21.96 5.50
N LYS A 728 11.57 -22.86 6.03
CA LYS A 728 11.20 -23.78 7.10
C LYS A 728 10.88 -23.06 8.41
N LEU A 729 11.65 -22.03 8.75
CA LEU A 729 11.39 -21.19 9.91
C LEU A 729 10.03 -20.47 9.78
N CYS A 730 9.71 -19.90 8.62
CA CYS A 730 8.39 -19.31 8.36
C CYS A 730 7.26 -20.33 8.55
N GLN A 731 7.43 -21.57 8.07
CA GLN A 731 6.42 -22.63 8.22
C GLN A 731 6.25 -23.11 9.67
N SER A 732 7.28 -22.98 10.50
CA SER A 732 7.24 -23.39 11.92
C SER A 732 6.74 -22.29 12.87
N ASP A 733 6.51 -21.06 12.38
CA ASP A 733 6.01 -19.95 13.20
C ASP A 733 4.65 -20.32 13.82
N ASN A 734 4.51 -20.11 15.15
CA ASN A 734 3.26 -20.31 15.89
C ASN A 734 2.86 -19.07 16.69
N ARG A 735 3.49 -17.92 16.39
CA ARG A 735 3.16 -16.61 16.98
C ARG A 735 2.36 -15.73 16.04
N HIS A 736 2.76 -15.66 14.77
CA HIS A 736 2.20 -14.76 13.78
C HIS A 736 1.61 -15.46 12.55
N LEU A 737 1.74 -16.79 12.48
CA LEU A 737 1.24 -17.56 11.34
C LEU A 737 -0.26 -17.84 11.45
N TRP A 738 -0.95 -17.63 10.35
CA TRP A 738 -2.35 -17.95 10.12
C TRP A 738 -2.48 -19.01 9.04
N GLU A 739 -3.39 -19.95 9.22
CA GLU A 739 -3.70 -21.01 8.27
C GLU A 739 -5.03 -20.70 7.57
N LEU A 740 -5.01 -20.63 6.24
CA LEU A 740 -6.23 -20.45 5.43
C LEU A 740 -6.97 -21.77 5.36
N GLN A 741 -8.26 -21.73 5.69
CA GLN A 741 -9.16 -22.87 5.62
C GLN A 741 -9.89 -22.95 4.28
N SER A 742 -10.50 -24.10 3.98
CA SER A 742 -11.22 -24.35 2.73
C SER A 742 -12.46 -23.46 2.52
N ASP A 743 -13.02 -22.91 3.61
CA ASP A 743 -14.14 -21.95 3.59
C ASP A 743 -13.72 -20.50 3.43
N GLY A 744 -12.41 -20.20 3.47
CA GLY A 744 -11.83 -18.85 3.37
C GLY A 744 -11.52 -18.20 4.71
N THR A 745 -11.84 -18.83 5.83
CA THR A 745 -11.46 -18.35 7.15
C THR A 745 -9.98 -18.54 7.41
N TYR A 746 -9.38 -17.69 8.27
CA TYR A 746 -8.00 -17.82 8.72
C TYR A 746 -7.97 -18.14 10.21
N ILE A 747 -7.27 -19.19 10.57
CA ILE A 747 -7.08 -19.63 11.96
C ILE A 747 -5.63 -19.35 12.36
N GLN A 748 -5.44 -18.56 13.42
CA GLN A 748 -4.09 -18.31 13.95
C GLN A 748 -3.56 -19.56 14.64
N ARG A 749 -2.37 -19.99 14.25
CA ARG A 749 -1.68 -21.09 14.92
C ARG A 749 -1.30 -20.64 16.34
N ASN A 750 -1.63 -21.44 17.33
CA ASN A 750 -1.36 -21.14 18.74
C ASN A 750 -0.40 -22.15 19.36
N SER A 751 0.53 -21.65 20.16
CA SER A 751 1.48 -22.45 20.95
C SER A 751 0.88 -22.97 22.27
N LYS A 752 -0.35 -23.51 22.27
CA LYS A 752 -1.03 -23.89 23.54
C LYS A 752 -0.25 -24.86 24.44
N SER A 753 0.70 -25.60 23.92
CA SER A 753 1.54 -26.56 24.65
C SER A 753 3.02 -26.49 24.32
N ASP A 754 3.41 -25.73 23.25
CA ASP A 754 4.77 -25.77 22.74
C ASP A 754 5.47 -24.42 22.95
N LYS A 755 6.81 -24.44 22.89
CA LYS A 755 7.63 -23.23 22.91
C LYS A 755 7.17 -22.29 21.79
N GLU A 756 6.94 -20.99 22.10
CA GLU A 756 6.62 -19.98 21.12
C GLU A 756 7.77 -19.83 20.10
N ILE A 757 7.45 -20.00 18.82
CA ILE A 757 8.33 -19.80 17.68
C ILE A 757 7.84 -18.54 16.94
N ASN A 758 8.61 -17.46 17.06
CA ASN A 758 8.40 -16.21 16.34
C ASN A 758 9.52 -16.08 15.31
N SER A 759 9.21 -16.36 14.05
CA SER A 759 10.19 -16.35 12.96
C SER A 759 10.94 -15.03 12.84
N GLN A 760 10.24 -13.90 12.98
CA GLN A 760 10.83 -12.57 12.88
C GLN A 760 11.78 -12.26 14.04
N GLU A 761 11.43 -12.60 15.27
CA GLU A 761 12.29 -12.39 16.44
C GLU A 761 13.52 -13.32 16.44
N ILE A 762 13.38 -14.53 15.93
CA ILE A 762 14.52 -15.46 15.73
C ILE A 762 15.51 -14.87 14.73
N MET A 763 15.02 -14.39 13.60
CA MET A 763 15.85 -13.74 12.58
C MET A 763 16.51 -12.44 13.09
N ILE A 764 15.80 -11.63 13.88
CA ILE A 764 16.36 -10.41 14.52
C ILE A 764 17.51 -10.78 15.46
N LYS A 765 17.38 -11.84 16.23
CA LYS A 765 18.43 -12.34 17.15
C LYS A 765 19.62 -12.96 16.43
N GLY A 766 19.46 -13.38 15.19
CA GLY A 766 20.51 -14.03 14.40
C GLY A 766 20.75 -15.49 14.79
N ILE A 767 19.70 -16.15 15.28
CA ILE A 767 19.73 -17.55 15.72
C ILE A 767 19.31 -18.46 14.56
#